data_53f85ce99187f851a587e83213db8fc9
#
_entry.id   53f85ce99187f851a587e83213db8fc9
#
_cell.length_a   1.000
_cell.length_b   1.000
_cell.length_c   1.000
_cell.angle_alpha   90.00
_cell.angle_beta   90.00
_cell.angle_gamma   90.00
#
_symmetry.space_group_name_H-M   'P 1'
#
loop_
_entity.id
_entity.type
_entity.pdbx_description
1 polymer ?
#
loop_
_entity_poly.entity_id
_entity_poly.type
_entity_poly.pdbx_seq_one_letter_code
_entity_poly.pdbx_strand_id
1 'polypeptide(L)'
;ELHISKQELIDFVTVCTRAEKGNASLMKARYHFFVRALEGAYVTLSEPRQLYLRRQEHSKDGQRVFEIAVCQDCGRIAIVGVDNDGFFQQVARKTERDPKKCDFYLLWDPSESGEISFGDEDDIADADQEDIGKDDFAICPKCGRIDTAANLRFGPICDCENVKYVSLKRVGRTKEKSIAKCPACGYGSFRSFYLGADAATAVLCTDLFEQLPDREITAAANLPQPEAKALSGPFAKIAFKPKGPETKKKEKQFLCFSDSRSEAAFFANYLEKSYEEFLRRRGIWQVAKNMQAHGEYTLSVPAFVDRLARVFEKEQSFLLWSPDGNRDTDSLSQTNRHNAWIAVLNELFNGRRGTSLSSMGLINFEYTPNDPNDDYNLPAYFEATYALPQADARSLLELIILDACYPGALNAGKEMTLNDEEREYIFFTPKEKRMVLCKNSETAGQANLIGWAARARENGKSAFYPSTRLQRLCFATGMSENDANEFLKLYWENVFSQEKNAEFALNICDFRIRLNADPAVHTYRCKKCGRVTVHNVKNRCAVMRCNGKLTEIADPQAYFADNHYMKLYSSDKMQPLQVKEHTAQLSRNRQTQYQQAFVDGKINALSCSTTFEMGVDVGGLETVCMRDIPPSPSNYVQRAGRAGRSS
;
A
#
# COMPACT_ATOMS: atom_id res chain seq x y z
N GLU A 1 42.01 24.20 -2.59
CA GLU A 1 40.87 23.82 -1.77
C GLU A 1 40.17 25.11 -1.37
N LEU A 2 38.89 25.24 -1.74
CA LEU A 2 38.08 26.41 -1.37
C LEU A 2 37.62 26.22 0.08
N HIS A 3 38.07 27.09 0.99
CA HIS A 3 37.64 27.10 2.38
C HIS A 3 36.26 27.79 2.53
N ILE A 4 35.25 27.24 1.88
CA ILE A 4 33.85 27.72 1.94
C ILE A 4 32.96 26.65 2.58
N SER A 5 31.99 27.07 3.34
CA SER A 5 30.98 26.19 3.93
C SER A 5 30.08 25.58 2.83
N LYS A 6 29.42 24.47 3.15
CA LYS A 6 28.46 23.84 2.25
C LYS A 6 27.34 24.82 1.85
N GLN A 7 26.88 25.65 2.75
CA GLN A 7 25.83 26.64 2.48
C GLN A 7 26.31 27.74 1.54
N GLU A 8 27.48 28.30 1.77
CA GLU A 8 28.08 29.31 0.88
C GLU A 8 28.30 28.78 -0.54
N LEU A 9 28.67 27.49 -0.68
CA LEU A 9 28.77 26.87 -2.00
C LEU A 9 27.42 26.75 -2.70
N ILE A 10 26.37 26.34 -1.96
CA ILE A 10 24.98 26.27 -2.50
C ILE A 10 24.51 27.65 -2.95
N ASP A 11 24.73 28.67 -2.11
CA ASP A 11 24.31 30.03 -2.40
C ASP A 11 25.06 30.59 -3.60
N PHE A 12 26.37 30.35 -3.69
CA PHE A 12 27.19 30.74 -4.84
C PHE A 12 26.69 30.10 -6.14
N VAL A 13 26.49 28.77 -6.15
CA VAL A 13 25.97 28.05 -7.31
C VAL A 13 24.59 28.58 -7.69
N THR A 14 23.72 28.83 -6.72
CA THR A 14 22.38 29.37 -6.94
C THR A 14 22.42 30.75 -7.59
N VAL A 15 23.29 31.63 -7.13
CA VAL A 15 23.49 32.96 -7.73
C VAL A 15 24.01 32.85 -9.17
N CYS A 16 25.02 32.02 -9.39
CA CYS A 16 25.59 31.82 -10.73
C CYS A 16 24.60 31.22 -11.75
N THR A 17 23.70 30.35 -11.28
CA THR A 17 22.68 29.74 -12.16
C THR A 17 21.49 30.65 -12.44
N ARG A 18 21.21 31.61 -11.53
CA ARG A 18 20.12 32.59 -11.68
C ARG A 18 20.58 33.90 -12.36
N ALA A 19 21.88 34.16 -12.38
CA ALA A 19 22.43 35.36 -13.05
C ALA A 19 22.31 35.23 -14.56
N GLU A 20 21.70 36.18 -15.20
CA GLU A 20 21.47 36.23 -16.67
C GLU A 20 22.19 37.41 -17.30
N LYS A 21 22.75 37.18 -18.47
CA LYS A 21 23.23 38.27 -19.34
C LYS A 21 22.50 38.15 -20.68
N GLY A 22 21.52 39.02 -20.91
CA GLY A 22 20.54 38.87 -21.98
C GLY A 22 19.60 37.68 -21.67
N ASN A 23 19.44 36.75 -22.61
CA ASN A 23 18.60 35.56 -22.45
C ASN A 23 19.44 34.30 -22.08
N ALA A 24 20.70 34.46 -21.68
CA ALA A 24 21.59 33.35 -21.34
C ALA A 24 21.99 33.41 -19.88
N SER A 25 21.80 32.30 -19.15
CA SER A 25 22.28 32.16 -17.78
C SER A 25 23.81 32.15 -17.75
N LEU A 26 24.38 32.76 -16.71
CA LEU A 26 25.84 32.85 -16.51
C LEU A 26 26.48 31.46 -16.40
N MET A 27 25.80 30.54 -15.73
CA MET A 27 26.28 29.19 -15.52
C MET A 27 25.12 28.20 -15.57
N LYS A 28 25.31 27.08 -16.28
CA LYS A 28 24.37 25.97 -16.28
C LYS A 28 24.85 24.93 -15.31
N ALA A 29 24.03 24.60 -14.30
CA ALA A 29 24.33 23.55 -13.34
C ALA A 29 23.61 22.26 -13.71
N ARG A 30 24.30 21.15 -13.59
CA ARG A 30 23.73 19.80 -13.62
C ARG A 30 23.93 19.16 -12.26
N TYR A 31 22.83 18.68 -11.69
CA TYR A 31 22.86 18.02 -10.39
C TYR A 31 22.79 16.52 -10.58
N HIS A 32 23.69 15.79 -9.93
CA HIS A 32 23.75 14.33 -9.95
C HIS A 32 23.51 13.82 -8.53
N PHE A 33 22.41 13.10 -8.36
CA PHE A 33 22.04 12.50 -7.08
C PHE A 33 22.24 10.98 -7.16
N PHE A 34 23.04 10.44 -6.25
CA PHE A 34 23.23 9.01 -6.11
C PHE A 34 22.46 8.53 -4.88
N VAL A 35 21.44 7.71 -5.09
CA VAL A 35 20.60 7.17 -4.04
C VAL A 35 20.81 5.67 -3.97
N ARG A 36 21.11 5.18 -2.77
CA ARG A 36 21.21 3.74 -2.52
C ARG A 36 19.87 3.23 -1.99
N ALA A 37 19.36 2.16 -2.58
CA ALA A 37 18.17 1.48 -2.07
C ALA A 37 18.42 0.97 -0.64
N LEU A 38 17.38 0.98 0.18
CA LEU A 38 17.44 0.46 1.54
C LEU A 38 17.62 -1.06 1.50
N GLU A 39 18.71 -1.56 2.09
CA GLU A 39 19.05 -2.98 2.11
C GLU A 39 18.55 -3.71 3.35
N GLY A 40 18.06 -2.98 4.33
CA GLY A 40 17.55 -3.49 5.59
C GLY A 40 17.43 -2.38 6.62
N ALA A 41 16.85 -2.70 7.76
CA ALA A 41 16.92 -1.90 8.96
C ALA A 41 17.50 -2.77 10.08
N TYR A 42 18.33 -2.18 10.89
CA TYR A 42 19.14 -2.89 11.87
C TYR A 42 19.06 -2.17 13.21
N VAL A 43 19.04 -2.92 14.31
CA VAL A 43 18.84 -2.34 15.65
C VAL A 43 19.74 -2.98 16.70
N THR A 44 20.19 -2.19 17.68
CA THR A 44 20.70 -2.72 18.95
C THR A 44 19.52 -3.07 19.87
N LEU A 45 19.66 -4.10 20.71
CA LEU A 45 18.59 -4.50 21.62
C LEU A 45 18.72 -3.92 23.04
N SER A 46 19.86 -3.34 23.38
CA SER A 46 20.04 -2.61 24.65
C SER A 46 19.36 -1.24 24.61
N GLU A 47 18.86 -0.76 25.72
CA GLU A 47 18.30 0.59 25.84
C GLU A 47 19.39 1.64 26.14
N PRO A 48 19.39 2.80 25.46
CA PRO A 48 18.48 3.20 24.38
C PRO A 48 18.81 2.46 23.07
N ARG A 49 17.79 1.94 22.38
CA ARG A 49 17.96 1.24 21.12
C ARG A 49 18.44 2.20 20.03
N GLN A 50 19.44 1.77 19.26
CA GLN A 50 19.97 2.53 18.13
C GLN A 50 19.53 1.87 16.82
N LEU A 51 18.96 2.67 15.91
CA LEU A 51 18.52 2.22 14.59
C LEU A 51 19.55 2.58 13.52
N TYR A 52 19.87 1.61 12.66
CA TYR A 52 20.78 1.78 11.54
C TYR A 52 20.10 1.39 10.23
N LEU A 53 20.32 2.18 9.19
CA LEU A 53 19.83 1.91 7.84
C LEU A 53 20.90 1.28 6.93
N ARG A 54 22.07 1.03 7.48
CA ARG A 54 23.16 0.32 6.80
C ARG A 54 23.54 -0.90 7.60
N ARG A 55 23.88 -1.96 6.91
CA ARG A 55 24.35 -3.18 7.53
C ARG A 55 25.63 -2.94 8.33
N GLN A 56 25.61 -3.37 9.56
CA GLN A 56 26.78 -3.43 10.44
C GLN A 56 26.55 -4.52 11.50
N GLU A 57 27.60 -5.20 11.91
CA GLU A 57 27.49 -6.29 12.87
C GLU A 57 27.52 -5.81 14.31
N HIS A 58 28.21 -4.69 14.56
CA HIS A 58 28.34 -4.09 15.86
C HIS A 58 28.11 -2.58 15.81
N SER A 59 27.58 -2.03 16.89
CA SER A 59 27.50 -0.59 17.11
C SER A 59 28.89 -0.02 17.45
N LYS A 60 28.99 1.30 17.49
CA LYS A 60 30.24 1.98 17.94
C LYS A 60 30.62 1.59 19.37
N ASP A 61 29.65 1.23 20.19
CA ASP A 61 29.82 0.83 21.59
C ASP A 61 30.01 -0.69 21.74
N GLY A 62 30.30 -1.40 20.63
CA GLY A 62 30.60 -2.83 20.62
C GLY A 62 29.38 -3.76 20.82
N GLN A 63 28.14 -3.24 20.83
CA GLN A 63 26.94 -4.04 20.97
C GLN A 63 26.60 -4.73 19.65
N ARG A 64 26.03 -5.93 19.71
CA ARG A 64 25.54 -6.64 18.55
C ARG A 64 24.38 -5.91 17.92
N VAL A 65 24.37 -5.85 16.59
CA VAL A 65 23.29 -5.24 15.79
C VAL A 65 22.54 -6.33 15.06
N PHE A 66 21.21 -6.29 15.12
CA PHE A 66 20.32 -7.31 14.54
C PHE A 66 19.50 -6.71 13.40
N GLU A 67 19.33 -7.47 12.32
CA GLU A 67 18.39 -7.10 11.26
C GLU A 67 16.96 -7.26 11.77
N ILE A 68 16.06 -6.36 11.36
CA ILE A 68 14.67 -6.39 11.76
C ILE A 68 13.72 -6.60 10.58
N ALA A 69 12.61 -7.25 10.89
CA ALA A 69 11.43 -7.33 10.05
C ALA A 69 10.20 -6.87 10.84
N VAL A 70 9.15 -6.48 10.14
CA VAL A 70 7.91 -6.00 10.74
C VAL A 70 6.75 -6.85 10.25
N CYS A 71 5.87 -7.22 11.16
CA CYS A 71 4.60 -7.82 10.79
C CYS A 71 3.75 -6.78 10.04
N GLN A 72 3.26 -7.16 8.86
CA GLN A 72 2.50 -6.25 7.99
C GLN A 72 1.15 -5.84 8.59
N ASP A 73 0.56 -6.67 9.44
CA ASP A 73 -0.76 -6.40 10.01
C ASP A 73 -0.71 -5.68 11.35
N CYS A 74 0.13 -6.11 12.28
CA CYS A 74 0.15 -5.53 13.63
C CYS A 74 1.35 -4.60 13.91
N GLY A 75 2.29 -4.47 12.98
CA GLY A 75 3.46 -3.60 13.11
C GLY A 75 4.51 -4.08 14.12
N ARG A 76 4.38 -5.29 14.69
CA ARG A 76 5.37 -5.80 15.65
C ARG A 76 6.68 -6.13 14.97
N ILE A 77 7.76 -5.87 15.69
CA ILE A 77 9.13 -6.05 15.22
C ILE A 77 9.61 -7.45 15.59
N ALA A 78 10.19 -8.12 14.60
CA ALA A 78 10.96 -9.35 14.79
C ALA A 78 12.42 -9.12 14.39
N ILE A 79 13.36 -9.77 15.07
CA ILE A 79 14.74 -9.87 14.58
C ILE A 79 14.83 -11.04 13.60
N VAL A 80 15.66 -10.88 12.58
CA VAL A 80 15.85 -11.82 11.47
C VAL A 80 17.31 -12.24 11.38
N GLY A 81 17.56 -13.53 11.25
CA GLY A 81 18.92 -14.01 11.12
C GLY A 81 18.99 -15.53 11.04
N VAL A 82 20.15 -16.06 11.32
CA VAL A 82 20.42 -17.49 11.45
C VAL A 82 21.03 -17.77 12.80
N ASP A 83 20.65 -18.89 13.40
CA ASP A 83 21.27 -19.42 14.60
C ASP A 83 22.49 -20.27 14.20
N ASN A 84 23.66 -19.86 14.68
CA ASN A 84 24.93 -20.56 14.49
C ASN A 84 25.45 -20.95 15.87
N ASP A 85 25.27 -22.19 16.24
CA ASP A 85 25.74 -22.77 17.53
C ASP A 85 25.30 -21.94 18.76
N GLY A 86 24.06 -21.47 18.76
CA GLY A 86 23.48 -20.66 19.83
C GLY A 86 23.85 -19.17 19.77
N PHE A 87 24.44 -18.69 18.65
CA PHE A 87 24.66 -17.28 18.38
C PHE A 87 23.79 -16.82 17.23
N PHE A 88 22.86 -15.93 17.51
CA PHE A 88 22.00 -15.36 16.48
C PHE A 88 22.72 -14.27 15.68
N GLN A 89 22.81 -14.45 14.38
CA GLN A 89 23.61 -13.60 13.49
C GLN A 89 22.82 -13.13 12.27
N GLN A 90 23.21 -11.98 11.73
CA GLN A 90 22.67 -11.51 10.45
C GLN A 90 23.13 -12.43 9.32
N VAL A 91 22.26 -12.62 8.31
CA VAL A 91 22.61 -13.38 7.10
C VAL A 91 23.71 -12.68 6.31
N ALA A 92 24.76 -13.40 5.91
CA ALA A 92 25.97 -12.81 5.37
C ALA A 92 25.80 -12.11 4.01
N ARG A 93 24.96 -12.63 3.11
CA ARG A 93 24.78 -12.10 1.74
C ARG A 93 23.31 -12.01 1.34
N LYS A 94 22.99 -11.06 0.43
CA LYS A 94 21.64 -10.90 -0.14
C LYS A 94 21.11 -12.17 -0.83
N THR A 95 21.99 -12.90 -1.52
CA THR A 95 21.69 -14.15 -2.22
C THR A 95 21.36 -15.32 -1.28
N GLU A 96 21.72 -15.20 0.00
CA GLU A 96 21.45 -16.19 1.03
C GLU A 96 20.18 -15.88 1.82
N ARG A 97 19.50 -14.76 1.53
CA ARG A 97 18.23 -14.36 2.13
C ARG A 97 17.06 -15.16 1.56
N ASP A 98 17.17 -16.45 1.58
CA ASP A 98 16.01 -17.30 1.42
C ASP A 98 15.21 -17.24 2.73
N PRO A 99 13.96 -16.73 2.74
CA PRO A 99 13.12 -16.75 3.95
C PRO A 99 12.98 -18.13 4.56
N LYS A 100 13.17 -19.18 3.75
CA LYS A 100 13.16 -20.57 4.19
C LYS A 100 14.38 -20.95 5.05
N LYS A 101 15.45 -20.17 5.01
CA LYS A 101 16.70 -20.39 5.74
C LYS A 101 16.91 -19.44 6.92
N CYS A 102 16.09 -18.41 7.06
CA CYS A 102 16.22 -17.42 8.13
C CYS A 102 15.23 -17.70 9.26
N ASP A 103 15.66 -17.57 10.50
CA ASP A 103 14.79 -17.62 11.66
C ASP A 103 14.30 -16.21 12.02
N PHE A 104 13.06 -16.14 12.51
CA PHE A 104 12.40 -14.91 12.92
C PHE A 104 12.02 -15.03 14.40
N TYR A 105 12.44 -14.06 15.20
CA TYR A 105 12.10 -13.98 16.60
C TYR A 105 11.44 -12.64 16.91
N LEU A 106 10.18 -12.70 17.32
CA LEU A 106 9.41 -11.52 17.70
C LEU A 106 9.95 -10.96 19.02
N LEU A 107 10.16 -9.64 19.08
CA LEU A 107 10.44 -8.95 20.34
C LEU A 107 9.19 -9.04 21.22
N TRP A 108 9.32 -9.68 22.38
CA TRP A 108 8.22 -10.03 23.25
C TRP A 108 8.39 -9.41 24.64
N ASP A 109 7.28 -8.87 25.16
CA ASP A 109 7.25 -8.45 26.57
C ASP A 109 6.54 -9.55 27.38
N PRO A 110 7.19 -10.16 28.36
CA PRO A 110 6.59 -11.19 29.19
C PRO A 110 5.34 -10.73 29.96
N SER A 111 5.22 -9.43 30.25
CA SER A 111 4.04 -8.85 30.89
C SER A 111 2.79 -8.88 29.98
N GLU A 112 2.96 -9.19 28.69
CA GLU A 112 1.89 -9.30 27.71
C GLU A 112 1.35 -10.74 27.53
N SER A 113 1.78 -11.68 28.33
CA SER A 113 1.36 -13.09 28.31
C SER A 113 -0.07 -13.28 28.86
N GLY A 114 -1.06 -12.78 28.12
CA GLY A 114 -2.40 -13.34 28.14
C GLY A 114 -2.41 -14.57 27.23
N GLU A 115 -3.02 -15.66 27.63
CA GLU A 115 -3.18 -16.87 26.80
C GLU A 115 -3.80 -16.51 25.45
N ILE A 116 -2.99 -16.50 24.39
CA ILE A 116 -3.43 -16.22 23.04
C ILE A 116 -3.45 -17.55 22.29
N SER A 117 -4.59 -18.22 22.37
CA SER A 117 -4.90 -19.38 21.55
C SER A 117 -5.97 -18.96 20.54
N PHE A 118 -5.58 -18.49 19.35
CA PHE A 118 -6.58 -18.08 18.37
C PHE A 118 -6.10 -18.25 16.93
N GLY A 119 -6.79 -19.11 16.16
CA GLY A 119 -6.90 -19.07 14.71
C GLY A 119 -8.36 -18.75 14.35
N ASP A 120 -8.65 -18.13 13.22
CA ASP A 120 -9.99 -18.13 12.63
C ASP A 120 -10.26 -19.49 11.98
N GLU A 121 -11.54 -19.83 11.72
CA GLU A 121 -11.92 -21.09 11.06
C GLU A 121 -11.24 -21.28 9.71
N ASP A 122 -10.93 -20.19 9.01
CA ASP A 122 -10.16 -20.20 7.75
C ASP A 122 -8.71 -20.66 7.96
N ASP A 123 -8.20 -20.62 9.20
CA ASP A 123 -6.88 -21.16 9.56
C ASP A 123 -6.88 -22.69 9.72
N ILE A 124 -8.05 -23.33 9.76
CA ILE A 124 -8.17 -24.80 9.96
C ILE A 124 -7.82 -25.58 8.70
N ALA A 125 -7.97 -24.97 7.52
CA ALA A 125 -7.48 -25.57 6.26
C ALA A 125 -5.94 -25.74 6.26
N ASP A 126 -5.23 -24.98 7.13
CA ASP A 126 -3.80 -25.08 7.40
C ASP A 126 -3.50 -25.84 8.70
N ALA A 127 -4.37 -26.77 9.13
CA ALA A 127 -4.24 -27.57 10.37
C ALA A 127 -2.96 -28.45 10.43
N ASP A 128 -2.12 -28.34 9.44
CA ASP A 128 -0.78 -28.93 9.34
C ASP A 128 0.34 -28.07 9.98
N GLN A 129 0.01 -27.11 10.84
CA GLN A 129 1.00 -26.27 11.52
C GLN A 129 1.65 -27.06 12.68
N GLU A 130 2.78 -27.69 12.38
CA GLU A 130 3.50 -28.50 13.38
C GLU A 130 4.29 -27.69 14.41
N ASP A 131 4.50 -26.37 14.26
CA ASP A 131 5.31 -25.61 15.21
C ASP A 131 4.90 -24.13 15.31
N ILE A 132 3.74 -23.89 15.90
CA ILE A 132 3.43 -22.54 16.38
C ILE A 132 4.30 -22.33 17.61
N GLY A 133 5.35 -21.49 17.48
CA GLY A 133 6.37 -21.24 18.49
C GLY A 133 5.83 -21.12 19.91
N LYS A 134 5.82 -22.23 20.61
CA LYS A 134 5.41 -22.32 22.03
C LYS A 134 6.53 -21.89 22.97
N ASP A 135 7.77 -21.86 22.46
CA ASP A 135 8.93 -21.62 23.31
C ASP A 135 9.29 -20.14 23.32
N ASP A 136 9.39 -19.61 24.53
CA ASP A 136 9.95 -18.30 24.78
C ASP A 136 11.48 -18.42 24.78
N PHE A 137 12.13 -17.50 24.10
CA PHE A 137 13.58 -17.40 23.99
C PHE A 137 14.09 -16.15 24.70
N ALA A 138 15.37 -16.16 25.01
CA ALA A 138 16.08 -14.99 25.50
C ALA A 138 17.36 -14.78 24.69
N ILE A 139 17.70 -13.53 24.41
CA ILE A 139 18.91 -13.17 23.69
C ILE A 139 19.75 -12.17 24.48
N CYS A 140 21.06 -12.37 24.42
CA CYS A 140 22.01 -11.41 24.91
C CYS A 140 22.18 -10.25 23.90
N PRO A 141 21.86 -9.01 24.26
CA PRO A 141 22.01 -7.87 23.35
C PRO A 141 23.46 -7.51 23.02
N LYS A 142 24.44 -7.98 23.84
CA LYS A 142 25.86 -7.69 23.62
C LYS A 142 26.50 -8.66 22.63
N CYS A 143 26.38 -9.97 22.85
CA CYS A 143 27.05 -10.99 22.02
C CYS A 143 26.12 -11.70 21.01
N GLY A 144 24.80 -11.62 21.19
CA GLY A 144 23.83 -12.31 20.34
C GLY A 144 23.60 -13.79 20.73
N ARG A 145 24.11 -14.26 21.88
CA ARG A 145 23.80 -15.61 22.37
C ARG A 145 22.31 -15.73 22.63
N ILE A 146 21.69 -16.77 22.06
CA ILE A 146 20.26 -17.04 22.16
C ILE A 146 20.03 -18.42 22.75
N ASP A 147 19.06 -18.54 23.64
CA ASP A 147 18.64 -19.81 24.22
C ASP A 147 17.17 -19.71 24.65
N THR A 148 16.59 -20.88 25.02
CA THR A 148 15.24 -20.91 25.57
C THR A 148 15.19 -20.15 26.89
N ALA A 149 14.09 -19.43 27.13
CA ALA A 149 13.93 -18.66 28.37
C ALA A 149 13.92 -19.58 29.63
N ALA A 150 13.59 -20.86 29.45
CA ALA A 150 13.64 -21.86 30.53
C ALA A 150 15.07 -22.07 31.02
N ASN A 151 16.07 -22.01 30.16
CA ASN A 151 17.47 -22.23 30.52
C ASN A 151 18.05 -21.11 31.38
N LEU A 152 17.50 -19.91 31.34
CA LEU A 152 17.88 -18.81 32.25
C LEU A 152 17.69 -19.14 33.74
N ARG A 153 16.83 -20.11 34.05
CA ARG A 153 16.63 -20.60 35.44
C ARG A 153 17.85 -21.34 35.99
N PHE A 154 18.70 -21.83 35.09
CA PHE A 154 19.90 -22.59 35.47
C PHE A 154 21.17 -21.77 35.49
N GLY A 155 21.12 -20.51 34.99
CA GLY A 155 22.24 -19.61 34.95
C GLY A 155 22.22 -18.65 33.75
N PRO A 156 23.22 -17.77 33.64
CA PRO A 156 23.34 -16.87 32.49
C PRO A 156 23.67 -17.68 31.22
N ILE A 157 23.08 -17.27 30.07
CA ILE A 157 23.31 -17.96 28.78
C ILE A 157 24.65 -17.56 28.13
N CYS A 158 25.37 -16.59 28.66
CA CYS A 158 26.68 -16.15 28.19
C CYS A 158 27.49 -15.49 29.30
N ASP A 159 28.79 -15.29 29.05
CA ASP A 159 29.76 -14.71 30.01
C ASP A 159 29.79 -13.17 29.99
N CYS A 160 28.85 -12.51 29.32
CA CYS A 160 28.80 -11.05 29.27
C CYS A 160 28.36 -10.46 30.61
N GLU A 161 29.13 -9.54 31.16
CA GLU A 161 28.79 -8.87 32.42
C GLU A 161 27.68 -7.84 32.26
N ASN A 162 26.85 -7.69 33.31
CA ASN A 162 25.77 -6.68 33.40
C ASN A 162 24.81 -6.70 32.21
N VAL A 163 24.31 -7.87 31.83
CA VAL A 163 23.39 -8.02 30.70
C VAL A 163 21.95 -8.17 31.17
N LYS A 164 21.06 -7.34 30.59
CA LYS A 164 19.62 -7.56 30.64
C LYS A 164 19.22 -8.30 29.36
N TYR A 165 18.89 -9.57 29.49
CA TYR A 165 18.43 -10.39 28.37
C TYR A 165 17.10 -9.86 27.81
N VAL A 166 16.94 -9.92 26.51
CA VAL A 166 15.71 -9.50 25.82
C VAL A 166 14.88 -10.75 25.51
N SER A 167 13.62 -10.71 25.93
CA SER A 167 12.68 -11.79 25.70
C SER A 167 12.21 -11.81 24.25
N LEU A 168 12.15 -13.01 23.69
CA LEU A 168 11.80 -13.24 22.29
C LEU A 168 10.78 -14.38 22.21
N LYS A 169 9.95 -14.34 21.16
CA LYS A 169 9.07 -15.45 20.79
C LYS A 169 9.39 -15.91 19.37
N ARG A 170 9.72 -17.19 19.21
CA ARG A 170 10.04 -17.76 17.90
C ARG A 170 8.80 -17.72 17.00
N VAL A 171 8.98 -17.31 15.76
CA VAL A 171 7.95 -17.43 14.73
C VAL A 171 8.07 -18.83 14.13
N GLY A 172 7.00 -19.62 14.21
CA GLY A 172 6.97 -20.99 13.70
C GLY A 172 7.15 -21.07 12.18
N ARG A 173 7.25 -22.29 11.66
CA ARG A 173 7.31 -22.59 10.24
C ARG A 173 6.18 -23.51 9.82
N THR A 174 5.74 -23.39 8.58
CA THR A 174 4.82 -24.34 7.96
C THR A 174 5.56 -25.60 7.50
N LYS A 175 4.84 -26.67 7.16
CA LYS A 175 5.41 -27.91 6.56
C LYS A 175 6.24 -27.63 5.30
N GLU A 176 5.89 -26.58 4.54
CA GLU A 176 6.64 -26.13 3.35
C GLU A 176 7.87 -25.29 3.69
N LYS A 177 8.23 -25.18 4.98
CA LYS A 177 9.32 -24.34 5.50
C LYS A 177 9.12 -22.83 5.28
N SER A 178 7.93 -22.40 4.88
CA SER A 178 7.59 -20.98 4.87
C SER A 178 7.37 -20.45 6.29
N ILE A 179 7.46 -19.13 6.46
CA ILE A 179 7.27 -18.49 7.78
C ILE A 179 5.79 -18.59 8.15
N ALA A 180 5.52 -19.05 9.37
CA ALA A 180 4.16 -19.11 9.91
C ALA A 180 3.62 -17.70 10.19
N LYS A 181 2.33 -17.63 10.51
CA LYS A 181 1.64 -16.39 10.88
C LYS A 181 2.27 -15.74 12.12
N CYS A 182 2.13 -14.43 12.25
CA CYS A 182 2.67 -13.67 13.37
C CYS A 182 2.10 -14.17 14.72
N PRO A 183 2.94 -14.56 15.70
CA PRO A 183 2.45 -15.05 16.99
C PRO A 183 1.62 -14.02 17.77
N ALA A 184 1.79 -12.73 17.48
CA ALA A 184 1.11 -11.66 18.20
C ALA A 184 -0.29 -11.34 17.65
N CYS A 185 -0.50 -11.41 16.34
CA CYS A 185 -1.79 -11.10 15.73
C CYS A 185 -2.44 -12.30 15.04
N GLY A 186 -1.72 -13.39 14.82
CA GLY A 186 -2.17 -14.60 14.14
C GLY A 186 -2.40 -14.44 12.64
N TYR A 187 -2.19 -13.23 12.12
CA TYR A 187 -2.28 -12.89 10.71
C TYR A 187 -0.90 -12.45 10.22
N GLY A 188 -0.81 -12.17 8.95
CA GLY A 188 0.30 -11.48 8.34
C GLY A 188 1.60 -12.27 8.26
N SER A 189 2.40 -11.80 7.34
CA SER A 189 3.78 -12.22 7.14
C SER A 189 4.73 -11.13 7.63
N PHE A 190 5.92 -11.54 8.04
CA PHE A 190 6.99 -10.61 8.36
C PHE A 190 7.67 -10.13 7.08
N ARG A 191 7.85 -8.81 6.98
CA ARG A 191 8.55 -8.18 5.88
C ARG A 191 9.82 -7.50 6.39
N SER A 192 10.97 -7.86 5.82
CA SER A 192 12.22 -7.16 6.03
C SER A 192 12.17 -5.78 5.39
N PHE A 193 12.95 -4.81 5.89
CA PHE A 193 13.11 -3.48 5.29
C PHE A 193 14.02 -3.51 4.06
N TYR A 194 13.83 -4.51 3.22
CA TYR A 194 14.51 -4.58 1.94
C TYR A 194 13.67 -3.89 0.88
N LEU A 195 14.16 -2.77 0.39
CA LEU A 195 13.55 -2.05 -0.71
C LEU A 195 14.30 -2.44 -1.99
N GLY A 196 13.67 -3.22 -2.85
CA GLY A 196 14.23 -3.55 -4.17
C GLY A 196 14.49 -2.29 -5.00
N ALA A 197 15.37 -2.40 -6.00
CA ALA A 197 15.72 -1.27 -6.86
C ALA A 197 14.46 -0.66 -7.52
N ASP A 198 13.51 -1.49 -7.93
CA ASP A 198 12.27 -1.03 -8.58
C ASP A 198 11.42 -0.14 -7.68
N ALA A 199 11.20 -0.56 -6.45
CA ALA A 199 10.39 0.20 -5.50
C ALA A 199 11.07 1.54 -5.13
N ALA A 200 12.38 1.54 -4.90
CA ALA A 200 13.14 2.75 -4.64
C ALA A 200 13.09 3.71 -5.83
N THR A 201 13.32 3.19 -7.04
CA THR A 201 13.29 3.99 -8.26
C THR A 201 11.90 4.52 -8.55
N ALA A 202 10.83 3.73 -8.31
CA ALA A 202 9.46 4.19 -8.51
C ALA A 202 9.09 5.36 -7.58
N VAL A 203 9.49 5.30 -6.30
CA VAL A 203 9.28 6.41 -5.36
C VAL A 203 10.01 7.67 -5.85
N LEU A 204 11.27 7.54 -6.26
CA LEU A 204 12.05 8.67 -6.77
C LEU A 204 11.48 9.22 -8.09
N CYS A 205 11.09 8.36 -9.02
CA CYS A 205 10.48 8.77 -10.29
C CYS A 205 9.11 9.44 -10.08
N THR A 206 8.33 8.96 -9.12
CA THR A 206 7.04 9.58 -8.76
C THR A 206 7.26 10.99 -8.20
N ASP A 207 8.14 11.15 -7.22
CA ASP A 207 8.43 12.45 -6.62
C ASP A 207 9.04 13.41 -7.65
N LEU A 208 9.95 12.91 -8.47
CA LEU A 208 10.54 13.65 -9.57
C LEU A 208 9.47 14.16 -10.56
N PHE A 209 8.56 13.29 -10.99
CA PHE A 209 7.48 13.65 -11.90
C PHE A 209 6.54 14.71 -11.30
N GLU A 210 6.23 14.60 -10.02
CA GLU A 210 5.40 15.60 -9.33
C GLU A 210 6.07 16.98 -9.29
N GLN A 211 7.39 17.04 -9.16
CA GLN A 211 8.16 18.28 -9.03
C GLN A 211 8.65 18.86 -10.34
N LEU A 212 8.67 18.08 -11.44
CA LEU A 212 9.05 18.60 -12.75
C LEU A 212 8.18 19.78 -13.15
N PRO A 213 8.77 20.85 -13.71
CA PRO A 213 8.01 21.94 -14.31
C PRO A 213 7.28 21.46 -15.56
N ASP A 214 6.14 22.09 -15.84
CA ASP A 214 5.43 21.88 -17.07
C ASP A 214 6.21 22.48 -18.25
N ARG A 215 6.55 21.64 -19.22
CA ARG A 215 7.27 22.03 -20.42
C ARG A 215 6.30 22.36 -21.55
N GLU A 216 6.51 23.48 -22.24
CA GLU A 216 5.79 23.76 -23.48
C GLU A 216 6.34 22.85 -24.60
N ILE A 217 5.51 21.94 -25.08
CA ILE A 217 5.84 21.11 -26.24
C ILE A 217 5.35 21.88 -27.47
N THR A 218 6.27 22.39 -28.23
CA THR A 218 5.99 22.84 -29.60
C THR A 218 5.90 21.57 -30.45
N ALA A 219 4.70 21.23 -30.89
CA ALA A 219 4.55 20.18 -31.89
C ALA A 219 5.52 20.51 -33.03
N ALA A 220 6.37 19.53 -33.37
CA ALA A 220 7.44 19.73 -34.35
C ALA A 220 6.83 20.17 -35.70
N ALA A 221 6.89 21.44 -35.93
CA ALA A 221 6.39 22.11 -37.16
C ALA A 221 7.36 21.91 -38.33
N ASN A 222 8.22 20.91 -38.32
CA ASN A 222 9.16 20.72 -39.43
C ASN A 222 9.58 19.25 -39.58
N LEU A 223 8.66 18.39 -39.97
CA LEU A 223 9.02 17.34 -40.92
C LEU A 223 8.83 17.91 -42.31
N PRO A 224 9.77 17.78 -43.28
CA PRO A 224 9.55 18.17 -44.63
C PRO A 224 8.33 17.41 -45.14
N GLN A 225 7.22 18.12 -45.33
CA GLN A 225 6.06 17.54 -46.01
C GLN A 225 6.55 17.14 -47.41
N PRO A 226 6.29 15.89 -47.86
CA PRO A 226 6.50 15.59 -49.25
C PRO A 226 5.67 16.64 -50.03
N GLU A 227 6.33 17.35 -50.94
CA GLU A 227 5.71 18.39 -51.77
C GLU A 227 4.40 17.83 -52.34
N ALA A 228 3.28 18.34 -51.84
CA ALA A 228 1.97 18.02 -52.35
C ALA A 228 1.93 18.56 -53.76
N LYS A 229 2.17 17.69 -54.76
CA LYS A 229 1.85 18.00 -56.15
C LYS A 229 0.39 18.46 -56.18
N ALA A 230 0.18 19.71 -56.56
CA ALA A 230 -1.12 20.31 -56.65
C ALA A 230 -2.06 19.40 -57.46
N LEU A 231 -3.03 18.79 -56.79
CA LEU A 231 -4.11 18.04 -57.41
C LEU A 231 -5.03 19.07 -58.06
N SER A 232 -4.93 19.17 -59.37
CA SER A 232 -5.88 19.93 -60.19
C SER A 232 -7.08 19.02 -60.53
N GLY A 233 -8.22 19.28 -59.93
CA GLY A 233 -9.45 18.52 -60.20
C GLY A 233 -10.62 18.98 -59.32
N PRO A 234 -11.84 18.52 -59.57
CA PRO A 234 -13.05 18.93 -58.85
C PRO A 234 -13.03 18.65 -57.35
N PHE A 235 -12.10 17.82 -56.87
CA PHE A 235 -11.87 17.53 -55.44
C PHE A 235 -10.89 18.51 -54.74
N ALA A 236 -10.30 19.48 -55.47
CA ALA A 236 -9.41 20.48 -54.89
C ALA A 236 -10.10 21.43 -53.87
N LYS A 237 -11.42 21.36 -53.76
CA LYS A 237 -12.22 22.16 -52.80
C LYS A 237 -12.45 21.46 -51.45
N ILE A 238 -12.01 20.22 -51.28
CA ILE A 238 -11.90 19.61 -49.94
C ILE A 238 -10.53 20.01 -49.38
N ALA A 239 -10.34 21.32 -49.27
CA ALA A 239 -9.18 21.83 -48.58
C ALA A 239 -9.24 21.34 -47.13
N PHE A 240 -8.27 20.56 -46.73
CA PHE A 240 -7.93 20.38 -45.31
C PHE A 240 -7.92 21.79 -44.70
N LYS A 241 -8.92 22.09 -43.87
CA LYS A 241 -8.84 23.31 -43.04
C LYS A 241 -7.56 23.17 -42.24
N PRO A 242 -6.62 24.13 -42.32
CA PRO A 242 -5.48 24.11 -41.42
C PRO A 242 -6.05 24.06 -40.00
N LYS A 243 -5.61 23.10 -39.23
CA LYS A 243 -5.88 23.08 -37.77
C LYS A 243 -5.51 24.47 -37.26
N GLY A 244 -6.43 25.10 -36.54
CA GLY A 244 -6.19 26.38 -35.89
C GLY A 244 -4.91 26.32 -35.04
N PRO A 245 -4.42 27.44 -34.51
CA PRO A 245 -3.16 27.51 -33.79
C PRO A 245 -3.14 26.40 -32.74
N GLU A 246 -2.17 25.45 -32.89
CA GLU A 246 -2.01 24.35 -31.99
C GLU A 246 -1.76 24.94 -30.61
N THR A 247 -2.68 24.69 -29.70
CA THR A 247 -2.52 25.08 -28.31
C THR A 247 -1.27 24.36 -27.78
N LYS A 248 -0.26 25.15 -27.42
CA LYS A 248 0.95 24.62 -26.78
C LYS A 248 0.54 23.83 -25.55
N LYS A 249 0.71 22.52 -25.59
CA LYS A 249 0.40 21.65 -24.46
C LYS A 249 1.58 21.68 -23.50
N LYS A 250 1.30 21.85 -22.22
CA LYS A 250 2.32 21.78 -21.18
C LYS A 250 2.35 20.36 -20.63
N GLU A 251 3.49 19.70 -20.76
CA GLU A 251 3.66 18.32 -20.32
C GLU A 251 4.98 18.13 -19.55
N LYS A 252 4.97 17.18 -18.63
CA LYS A 252 6.16 16.77 -17.89
C LYS A 252 6.72 15.50 -18.52
N GLN A 253 8.04 15.46 -18.71
CA GLN A 253 8.69 14.34 -19.37
C GLN A 253 10.04 13.99 -18.74
N PHE A 254 10.35 12.70 -18.66
CA PHE A 254 11.66 12.19 -18.24
C PHE A 254 11.99 10.85 -18.89
N LEU A 255 13.25 10.44 -18.83
CA LEU A 255 13.70 9.12 -19.23
C LEU A 255 14.15 8.34 -17.99
N CYS A 256 13.86 7.05 -17.99
CA CYS A 256 14.39 6.10 -17.03
C CYS A 256 15.26 5.07 -17.77
N PHE A 257 16.48 4.82 -17.30
CA PHE A 257 17.39 3.84 -17.88
C PHE A 257 17.57 2.64 -16.96
N SER A 258 17.46 1.44 -17.54
CA SER A 258 17.80 0.16 -16.92
C SER A 258 18.87 -0.55 -17.73
N ASP A 259 19.65 -1.41 -17.09
CA ASP A 259 20.74 -2.11 -17.79
C ASP A 259 20.25 -3.30 -18.60
N SER A 260 19.11 -3.91 -18.22
CA SER A 260 18.51 -5.01 -18.98
C SER A 260 17.19 -4.63 -19.65
N ARG A 261 16.87 -5.31 -20.75
CA ARG A 261 15.61 -5.10 -21.50
C ARG A 261 14.39 -5.55 -20.73
N SER A 262 14.49 -6.70 -20.07
CA SER A 262 13.40 -7.25 -19.24
C SER A 262 13.09 -6.36 -18.05
N GLU A 263 14.10 -5.79 -17.43
CA GLU A 263 13.91 -4.85 -16.32
C GLU A 263 13.31 -3.53 -16.78
N ALA A 264 13.70 -3.01 -17.94
CA ALA A 264 13.10 -1.80 -18.50
C ALA A 264 11.61 -2.00 -18.80
N ALA A 265 11.23 -3.15 -19.37
CA ALA A 265 9.83 -3.49 -19.65
C ALA A 265 9.00 -3.67 -18.37
N PHE A 266 9.55 -4.42 -17.40
CA PHE A 266 8.90 -4.60 -16.10
C PHE A 266 8.70 -3.26 -15.38
N PHE A 267 9.75 -2.43 -15.32
CA PHE A 267 9.73 -1.18 -14.59
C PHE A 267 8.74 -0.17 -15.18
N ALA A 268 8.56 -0.15 -16.51
CA ALA A 268 7.56 0.71 -17.15
C ALA A 268 6.16 0.43 -16.58
N ASN A 269 5.72 -0.82 -16.60
CA ASN A 269 4.43 -1.23 -16.07
C ASN A 269 4.32 -1.02 -14.54
N TYR A 270 5.39 -1.32 -13.81
CA TYR A 270 5.43 -1.17 -12.36
C TYR A 270 5.25 0.29 -11.94
N LEU A 271 5.96 1.22 -12.59
CA LEU A 271 5.88 2.64 -12.29
C LEU A 271 4.49 3.21 -12.64
N GLU A 272 3.94 2.87 -13.81
CA GLU A 272 2.61 3.31 -14.25
C GLU A 272 1.53 2.86 -13.26
N LYS A 273 1.49 1.56 -12.92
CA LYS A 273 0.52 1.00 -11.95
C LYS A 273 0.69 1.59 -10.55
N SER A 274 1.92 1.78 -10.09
CA SER A 274 2.18 2.39 -8.78
C SER A 274 1.68 3.83 -8.71
N TYR A 275 1.85 4.59 -9.78
CA TYR A 275 1.38 5.98 -9.84
C TYR A 275 -0.14 6.06 -9.94
N GLU A 276 -0.80 5.15 -10.66
CA GLU A 276 -2.26 5.06 -10.70
C GLU A 276 -2.88 4.87 -9.30
N GLU A 277 -2.22 4.12 -8.41
CA GLU A 277 -2.68 4.00 -7.03
C GLU A 277 -2.72 5.36 -6.31
N PHE A 278 -1.71 6.20 -6.52
CA PHE A 278 -1.70 7.54 -5.95
C PHE A 278 -2.80 8.41 -6.54
N LEU A 279 -3.03 8.34 -7.85
CA LEU A 279 -4.12 9.09 -8.50
C LEU A 279 -5.49 8.66 -7.97
N ARG A 280 -5.73 7.38 -7.79
CA ARG A 280 -7.01 6.88 -7.23
C ARG A 280 -7.25 7.44 -5.84
N ARG A 281 -6.27 7.40 -4.93
CA ARG A 281 -6.40 7.95 -3.57
C ARG A 281 -6.46 9.46 -3.55
N ARG A 282 -5.71 10.13 -4.42
CA ARG A 282 -5.79 11.58 -4.62
C ARG A 282 -7.20 12.01 -5.05
N GLY A 283 -7.80 11.28 -5.98
CA GLY A 283 -9.19 11.51 -6.40
C GLY A 283 -10.18 11.34 -5.24
N ILE A 284 -10.06 10.26 -4.45
CA ILE A 284 -10.89 10.06 -3.24
C ILE A 284 -10.73 11.26 -2.30
N TRP A 285 -9.49 11.71 -2.07
CA TRP A 285 -9.22 12.84 -1.18
C TRP A 285 -9.79 14.16 -1.73
N GLN A 286 -9.75 14.40 -3.04
CA GLN A 286 -10.38 15.58 -3.66
C GLN A 286 -11.91 15.56 -3.47
N VAL A 287 -12.57 14.41 -3.67
CA VAL A 287 -14.01 14.27 -3.38
C VAL A 287 -14.29 14.55 -1.91
N ALA A 288 -13.48 13.98 -1.00
CA ALA A 288 -13.62 14.19 0.44
C ALA A 288 -13.48 15.68 0.83
N LYS A 289 -12.45 16.38 0.31
CA LYS A 289 -12.28 17.83 0.53
C LYS A 289 -13.48 18.64 0.02
N ASN A 290 -14.00 18.27 -1.14
CA ASN A 290 -15.17 18.94 -1.72
C ASN A 290 -16.42 18.72 -0.87
N MET A 291 -16.66 17.50 -0.40
CA MET A 291 -17.76 17.19 0.53
C MET A 291 -17.66 18.04 1.82
N GLN A 292 -16.47 18.04 2.43
CA GLN A 292 -16.22 18.83 3.64
C GLN A 292 -16.49 20.32 3.44
N ALA A 293 -16.03 20.87 2.31
CA ALA A 293 -16.25 22.29 1.97
C ALA A 293 -17.73 22.66 1.85
N HIS A 294 -18.60 21.69 1.50
CA HIS A 294 -20.05 21.88 1.42
C HIS A 294 -20.81 21.42 2.69
N GLY A 295 -20.10 21.05 3.75
CA GLY A 295 -20.71 20.55 4.98
C GLY A 295 -21.33 19.15 4.86
N GLU A 296 -20.97 18.40 3.82
CA GLU A 296 -21.38 17.02 3.61
C GLU A 296 -20.32 16.08 4.20
N TYR A 297 -20.72 15.24 5.14
CA TYR A 297 -19.76 14.34 5.78
C TYR A 297 -20.00 12.87 5.47
N THR A 298 -21.14 12.52 4.90
CA THR A 298 -21.51 11.12 4.62
C THR A 298 -22.13 10.99 3.23
N LEU A 299 -21.72 9.96 2.48
CA LEU A 299 -22.27 9.67 1.15
C LEU A 299 -22.34 8.17 0.94
N SER A 300 -23.39 7.66 0.26
CA SER A 300 -23.45 6.26 -0.14
C SER A 300 -22.29 5.93 -1.09
N VAL A 301 -21.79 4.70 -1.04
CA VAL A 301 -20.67 4.27 -1.90
C VAL A 301 -20.94 4.52 -3.39
N PRO A 302 -22.12 4.16 -3.96
CA PRO A 302 -22.41 4.44 -5.36
C PRO A 302 -22.37 5.94 -5.70
N ALA A 303 -22.96 6.80 -4.85
CA ALA A 303 -22.93 8.24 -5.09
C ALA A 303 -21.52 8.83 -4.96
N PHE A 304 -20.69 8.29 -4.08
CA PHE A 304 -19.27 8.68 -3.98
C PHE A 304 -18.49 8.27 -5.24
N VAL A 305 -18.73 7.05 -5.72
CA VAL A 305 -18.12 6.55 -6.98
C VAL A 305 -18.48 7.44 -8.16
N ASP A 306 -19.75 7.89 -8.27
CA ASP A 306 -20.18 8.80 -9.32
C ASP A 306 -19.48 10.15 -9.26
N ARG A 307 -19.29 10.72 -8.05
CA ARG A 307 -18.51 11.96 -7.89
C ARG A 307 -17.04 11.75 -8.24
N LEU A 308 -16.46 10.63 -7.83
CA LEU A 308 -15.07 10.28 -8.12
C LEU A 308 -14.83 10.06 -9.61
N ALA A 309 -15.75 9.38 -10.29
CA ALA A 309 -15.69 9.20 -11.75
C ALA A 309 -15.68 10.54 -12.49
N ARG A 310 -16.49 11.51 -12.06
CA ARG A 310 -16.49 12.87 -12.63
C ARG A 310 -15.17 13.61 -12.40
N VAL A 311 -14.52 13.41 -11.24
CA VAL A 311 -13.17 13.97 -10.99
C VAL A 311 -12.17 13.37 -11.98
N PHE A 312 -12.18 12.07 -12.16
CA PHE A 312 -11.30 11.39 -13.11
C PHE A 312 -11.56 11.79 -14.56
N GLU A 313 -12.81 11.99 -14.94
CA GLU A 313 -13.20 12.43 -16.28
C GLU A 313 -12.72 13.86 -16.56
N LYS A 314 -12.98 14.79 -15.65
CA LYS A 314 -12.57 16.19 -15.77
C LYS A 314 -11.06 16.34 -15.93
N GLU A 315 -10.30 15.61 -15.15
CA GLU A 315 -8.84 15.68 -15.12
C GLU A 315 -8.17 14.71 -16.12
N GLN A 316 -8.96 13.90 -16.84
CA GLN A 316 -8.48 12.87 -17.78
C GLN A 316 -7.45 11.91 -17.15
N SER A 317 -7.63 11.57 -15.88
CA SER A 317 -6.63 10.87 -15.05
C SER A 317 -6.30 9.47 -15.54
N PHE A 318 -7.23 8.79 -16.20
CA PHE A 318 -7.07 7.41 -16.70
C PHE A 318 -7.27 7.33 -18.21
N LEU A 319 -6.77 8.35 -18.93
CA LEU A 319 -6.81 8.35 -20.38
C LEU A 319 -5.84 7.32 -20.95
N LEU A 320 -6.37 6.26 -21.54
CA LEU A 320 -5.55 5.26 -22.22
C LEU A 320 -5.00 5.84 -23.53
N TRP A 321 -3.69 5.81 -23.68
CA TRP A 321 -3.04 6.11 -24.94
C TRP A 321 -3.11 4.90 -25.87
N SER A 322 -3.72 5.06 -27.03
CA SER A 322 -3.70 4.06 -28.10
C SER A 322 -2.68 4.46 -29.17
N PRO A 323 -1.83 3.53 -29.66
CA PRO A 323 -0.90 3.78 -30.76
C PRO A 323 -1.59 4.32 -32.01
N ASP A 324 -2.83 3.94 -32.24
CA ASP A 324 -3.60 4.29 -33.44
C ASP A 324 -4.23 5.70 -33.37
N GLY A 325 -4.01 6.43 -32.26
CA GLY A 325 -4.45 7.80 -32.08
C GLY A 325 -5.96 7.97 -31.89
N ASN A 326 -6.75 6.91 -32.00
CA ASN A 326 -8.18 6.93 -31.72
C ASN A 326 -8.40 6.97 -30.21
N ARG A 327 -8.86 8.08 -29.71
CA ARG A 327 -9.40 8.22 -28.35
C ARG A 327 -10.87 7.81 -28.42
N ASP A 328 -11.19 6.64 -27.91
CA ASP A 328 -12.57 6.24 -27.74
C ASP A 328 -13.15 7.00 -26.55
N THR A 329 -13.81 8.12 -26.82
CA THR A 329 -14.44 8.98 -25.81
C THR A 329 -15.63 8.31 -25.13
N ASP A 330 -16.27 7.37 -25.81
CA ASP A 330 -17.42 6.65 -25.25
C ASP A 330 -16.97 5.60 -24.21
N SER A 331 -15.79 5.01 -24.39
CA SER A 331 -15.20 4.10 -23.41
C SER A 331 -14.55 4.86 -22.24
N LEU A 332 -14.24 6.15 -22.38
CA LEU A 332 -13.55 6.93 -21.35
C LEU A 332 -14.40 7.10 -20.08
N SER A 333 -15.68 7.43 -20.22
CA SER A 333 -16.58 7.57 -19.07
C SER A 333 -16.74 6.24 -18.33
N GLN A 334 -16.87 5.14 -19.06
CA GLN A 334 -16.96 3.80 -18.50
C GLN A 334 -15.66 3.40 -17.78
N THR A 335 -14.51 3.70 -18.40
CA THR A 335 -13.18 3.46 -17.81
C THR A 335 -12.98 4.26 -16.52
N ASN A 336 -13.37 5.52 -16.50
CA ASN A 336 -13.26 6.37 -15.31
C ASN A 336 -14.17 5.89 -14.18
N ARG A 337 -15.40 5.47 -14.49
CA ARG A 337 -16.31 4.88 -13.51
C ARG A 337 -15.76 3.56 -12.96
N HIS A 338 -15.19 2.72 -13.82
CA HIS A 338 -14.55 1.47 -13.41
C HIS A 338 -13.36 1.73 -12.47
N ASN A 339 -12.47 2.68 -12.80
CA ASN A 339 -11.37 3.07 -11.92
C ASN A 339 -11.84 3.68 -10.59
N ALA A 340 -12.95 4.39 -10.59
CA ALA A 340 -13.54 4.90 -9.35
C ALA A 340 -14.03 3.77 -8.43
N TRP A 341 -14.63 2.72 -8.98
CA TRP A 341 -14.99 1.52 -8.23
C TRP A 341 -13.77 0.81 -7.67
N ILE A 342 -12.73 0.57 -8.50
CA ILE A 342 -11.46 -0.03 -8.05
C ILE A 342 -10.87 0.78 -6.90
N ALA A 343 -10.85 2.11 -7.01
CA ALA A 343 -10.31 2.99 -5.97
C ALA A 343 -11.04 2.81 -4.63
N VAL A 344 -12.37 2.84 -4.63
CA VAL A 344 -13.18 2.72 -3.42
C VAL A 344 -13.11 1.32 -2.82
N LEU A 345 -13.16 0.27 -3.64
CA LEU A 345 -13.02 -1.10 -3.16
C LEU A 345 -11.62 -1.35 -2.58
N ASN A 346 -10.57 -0.88 -3.26
CA ASN A 346 -9.22 -0.99 -2.74
C ASN A 346 -9.07 -0.28 -1.39
N GLU A 347 -9.70 0.89 -1.22
CA GLU A 347 -9.67 1.62 0.05
C GLU A 347 -10.41 0.87 1.16
N LEU A 348 -11.55 0.24 0.87
CA LEU A 348 -12.31 -0.57 1.81
C LEU A 348 -11.51 -1.80 2.27
N PHE A 349 -10.99 -2.59 1.34
CA PHE A 349 -10.30 -3.84 1.66
C PHE A 349 -8.87 -3.63 2.16
N ASN A 350 -8.19 -2.61 1.67
CA ASN A 350 -6.81 -2.27 2.00
C ASN A 350 -6.68 -1.12 3.01
N GLY A 351 -7.78 -0.67 3.58
CA GLY A 351 -7.82 0.37 4.61
C GLY A 351 -6.94 0.10 5.85
N ARG A 352 -6.42 -1.13 5.98
CA ARG A 352 -5.46 -1.51 7.04
C ARG A 352 -4.01 -1.18 6.71
N ARG A 353 -3.67 -0.85 5.47
CA ARG A 353 -2.31 -0.50 5.07
C ARG A 353 -2.02 0.95 5.42
N GLY A 354 -0.86 1.22 5.98
CA GLY A 354 -0.43 2.56 6.40
C GLY A 354 -0.36 3.62 5.29
N THR A 355 -0.70 3.25 4.05
CA THR A 355 -0.77 4.13 2.88
C THR A 355 -2.18 4.55 2.49
N SER A 356 -3.21 3.96 3.09
CA SER A 356 -4.62 4.26 2.76
C SER A 356 -5.14 5.46 3.53
N LEU A 357 -6.15 6.13 2.99
CA LEU A 357 -6.82 7.26 3.65
C LEU A 357 -7.54 6.80 4.93
N SER A 358 -8.12 5.59 4.91
CA SER A 358 -8.74 4.97 6.08
C SER A 358 -7.74 4.67 7.18
N SER A 359 -6.52 4.19 6.85
CA SER A 359 -5.46 3.94 7.84
C SER A 359 -4.89 5.21 8.45
N MET A 360 -5.00 6.33 7.76
CA MET A 360 -4.67 7.66 8.28
C MET A 360 -5.84 8.32 9.03
N GLY A 361 -6.98 7.64 9.14
CA GLY A 361 -8.13 8.15 9.85
C GLY A 361 -8.76 9.37 9.19
N LEU A 362 -8.79 9.42 7.86
CA LEU A 362 -9.38 10.52 7.09
C LEU A 362 -10.80 10.21 6.63
N ILE A 363 -11.04 8.93 6.29
CA ILE A 363 -12.35 8.41 5.91
C ILE A 363 -12.59 7.06 6.58
N ASN A 364 -13.84 6.67 6.74
CA ASN A 364 -14.24 5.34 7.17
C ASN A 364 -15.43 4.84 6.36
N PHE A 365 -15.69 3.54 6.46
CA PHE A 365 -16.84 2.88 5.84
C PHE A 365 -17.80 2.45 6.94
N GLU A 366 -19.06 2.83 6.79
CA GLU A 366 -20.16 2.48 7.69
C GLU A 366 -21.15 1.58 6.95
N TYR A 367 -21.57 0.50 7.59
CA TYR A 367 -22.62 -0.37 7.07
C TYR A 367 -23.99 0.15 7.53
N THR A 368 -24.81 0.53 6.57
CA THR A 368 -26.18 0.99 6.81
C THR A 368 -27.10 0.28 5.82
N PRO A 369 -27.65 -0.86 6.21
CA PRO A 369 -28.61 -1.57 5.36
C PRO A 369 -29.83 -0.68 5.08
N ASN A 370 -30.34 -0.74 3.85
CA ASN A 370 -31.46 0.08 3.38
C ASN A 370 -32.83 -0.49 3.80
N ASP A 371 -32.94 -1.25 4.87
CA ASP A 371 -34.23 -1.75 5.32
C ASP A 371 -34.92 -0.72 6.22
N PRO A 372 -35.99 -0.08 5.77
CA PRO A 372 -36.79 0.84 6.62
C PRO A 372 -37.50 0.15 7.79
N ASN A 373 -37.50 -1.19 7.83
CA ASN A 373 -38.09 -1.97 8.93
C ASN A 373 -37.05 -2.40 9.97
N ASP A 374 -35.83 -1.82 9.94
CA ASP A 374 -34.78 -2.13 10.92
C ASP A 374 -35.10 -1.48 12.28
N ASP A 375 -36.25 -1.89 12.87
CA ASP A 375 -36.72 -1.52 14.21
C ASP A 375 -35.84 -2.10 15.34
N TYR A 376 -34.79 -2.87 14.99
CA TYR A 376 -33.88 -3.46 15.96
C TYR A 376 -32.83 -2.44 16.41
N ASN A 377 -33.19 -1.63 17.41
CA ASN A 377 -32.21 -0.76 18.06
C ASN A 377 -31.19 -1.60 18.88
N LEU A 378 -30.38 -2.38 18.20
CA LEU A 378 -29.35 -3.23 18.83
C LEU A 378 -28.42 -2.46 19.78
N PRO A 379 -27.96 -1.23 19.48
CA PRO A 379 -27.17 -0.46 20.43
C PRO A 379 -27.90 -0.22 21.77
N ALA A 380 -29.18 0.12 21.75
CA ALA A 380 -29.96 0.29 22.97
C ALA A 380 -30.19 -1.05 23.72
N TYR A 381 -30.37 -2.14 22.99
CA TYR A 381 -30.44 -3.49 23.58
C TYR A 381 -29.14 -3.87 24.29
N PHE A 382 -27.96 -3.62 23.67
CA PHE A 382 -26.68 -3.91 24.30
C PHE A 382 -26.44 -3.05 25.53
N GLU A 383 -26.85 -1.78 25.50
CA GLU A 383 -26.75 -0.89 26.66
C GLU A 383 -27.60 -1.39 27.82
N ALA A 384 -28.88 -1.72 27.56
CA ALA A 384 -29.83 -2.17 28.59
C ALA A 384 -29.46 -3.55 29.17
N THR A 385 -28.97 -4.47 28.33
CA THR A 385 -28.76 -5.86 28.72
C THR A 385 -27.37 -6.13 29.26
N TYR A 386 -26.33 -5.49 28.67
CA TYR A 386 -24.92 -5.75 28.96
C TYR A 386 -24.16 -4.55 29.49
N ALA A 387 -24.86 -3.43 29.78
CA ALA A 387 -24.24 -2.17 30.20
C ALA A 387 -23.11 -1.69 29.23
N LEU A 388 -23.23 -2.02 27.95
CA LEU A 388 -22.32 -1.57 26.93
C LEU A 388 -22.81 -0.24 26.33
N PRO A 389 -22.08 0.87 26.47
CA PRO A 389 -22.53 2.17 25.93
C PRO A 389 -22.91 2.07 24.44
N GLN A 390 -23.94 2.78 24.01
CA GLN A 390 -24.45 2.69 22.63
C GLN A 390 -23.38 2.99 21.58
N ALA A 391 -22.44 3.90 21.87
CA ALA A 391 -21.32 4.20 20.97
C ALA A 391 -20.38 3.01 20.80
N ASP A 392 -20.07 2.31 21.90
CA ASP A 392 -19.27 1.09 21.89
C ASP A 392 -20.01 -0.05 21.18
N ALA A 393 -21.32 -0.16 21.40
CA ALA A 393 -22.17 -1.15 20.74
C ALA A 393 -22.23 -0.95 19.21
N ARG A 394 -22.36 0.30 18.75
CA ARG A 394 -22.27 0.63 17.31
C ARG A 394 -20.91 0.23 16.75
N SER A 395 -19.82 0.62 17.41
CA SER A 395 -18.46 0.23 17.01
C SER A 395 -18.28 -1.29 16.95
N LEU A 396 -18.88 -2.03 17.91
CA LEU A 396 -18.86 -3.48 17.94
C LEU A 396 -19.54 -4.09 16.71
N LEU A 397 -20.77 -3.65 16.42
CA LEU A 397 -21.56 -4.16 15.29
C LEU A 397 -20.87 -3.89 13.95
N GLU A 398 -20.35 -2.68 13.76
CA GLU A 398 -19.58 -2.33 12.56
C GLU A 398 -18.33 -3.20 12.41
N LEU A 399 -17.58 -3.44 13.48
CA LEU A 399 -16.41 -4.32 13.45
C LEU A 399 -16.77 -5.76 13.08
N ILE A 400 -17.90 -6.27 13.57
CA ILE A 400 -18.41 -7.61 13.24
C ILE A 400 -18.71 -7.73 11.74
N ILE A 401 -19.35 -6.71 11.16
CA ILE A 401 -19.63 -6.64 9.72
C ILE A 401 -18.35 -6.54 8.90
N LEU A 402 -17.44 -5.66 9.29
CA LEU A 402 -16.17 -5.46 8.60
C LEU A 402 -15.30 -6.72 8.65
N ASP A 403 -15.32 -7.48 9.76
CA ASP A 403 -14.62 -8.77 9.85
C ASP A 403 -15.19 -9.84 8.88
N ALA A 404 -16.42 -9.68 8.43
CA ALA A 404 -17.00 -10.51 7.37
C ALA A 404 -16.67 -10.00 5.96
N CYS A 405 -16.51 -8.68 5.80
CA CYS A 405 -16.13 -8.06 4.53
C CYS A 405 -14.69 -8.35 4.13
N TYR A 406 -13.75 -8.22 5.06
CA TYR A 406 -12.32 -8.26 4.75
C TYR A 406 -11.83 -9.54 4.05
N PRO A 407 -12.38 -10.73 4.31
CA PRO A 407 -12.07 -11.91 3.51
C PRO A 407 -12.61 -11.88 2.08
N GLY A 408 -13.45 -10.91 1.72
CA GLY A 408 -13.97 -10.71 0.36
C GLY A 408 -15.46 -11.03 0.18
N ALA A 409 -16.23 -11.24 1.27
CA ALA A 409 -17.67 -11.53 1.20
C ALA A 409 -18.50 -10.27 0.85
N LEU A 410 -18.21 -9.68 -0.30
CA LEU A 410 -18.82 -8.46 -0.79
C LEU A 410 -19.29 -8.62 -2.24
N ASN A 411 -20.52 -8.20 -2.51
CA ASN A 411 -21.09 -8.10 -3.84
C ASN A 411 -21.05 -6.63 -4.31
N ALA A 412 -20.26 -6.36 -5.33
CA ALA A 412 -20.16 -5.02 -5.93
C ALA A 412 -21.28 -4.75 -6.96
N GLY A 413 -22.27 -5.64 -7.08
CA GLY A 413 -23.39 -5.53 -8.04
C GLY A 413 -23.00 -5.94 -9.46
N LYS A 414 -24.00 -5.89 -10.37
CA LYS A 414 -23.81 -6.22 -11.79
C LYS A 414 -23.00 -5.15 -12.54
N GLU A 415 -22.85 -3.99 -11.97
CA GLU A 415 -22.21 -2.84 -12.59
C GLU A 415 -20.68 -2.97 -12.63
N MET A 416 -20.11 -3.93 -11.89
CA MET A 416 -18.67 -4.06 -11.77
C MET A 416 -18.21 -5.49 -12.07
N THR A 417 -17.61 -5.66 -13.23
CA THR A 417 -16.90 -6.87 -13.60
C THR A 417 -15.40 -6.65 -13.39
N LEU A 418 -14.82 -7.28 -12.37
CA LEU A 418 -13.38 -7.25 -12.11
C LEU A 418 -12.69 -8.35 -12.91
N ASN A 419 -11.59 -8.03 -13.56
CA ASN A 419 -10.68 -9.03 -14.11
C ASN A 419 -9.84 -9.69 -13.00
N ASP A 420 -9.10 -10.73 -13.33
CA ASP A 420 -8.34 -11.51 -12.35
C ASP A 420 -7.24 -10.68 -11.65
N GLU A 421 -6.56 -9.79 -12.39
CA GLU A 421 -5.51 -8.92 -11.82
C GLU A 421 -6.11 -7.91 -10.84
N GLU A 422 -7.27 -7.35 -11.18
CA GLU A 422 -7.98 -6.41 -10.32
C GLU A 422 -8.51 -7.08 -9.05
N ARG A 423 -8.98 -8.32 -9.16
CA ARG A 423 -9.39 -9.12 -8.00
C ARG A 423 -8.23 -9.39 -7.06
N GLU A 424 -7.10 -9.82 -7.60
CA GLU A 424 -5.89 -10.05 -6.82
C GLU A 424 -5.42 -8.74 -6.15
N TYR A 425 -5.49 -7.63 -6.87
CA TYR A 425 -5.14 -6.31 -6.35
C TYR A 425 -6.05 -5.84 -5.22
N ILE A 426 -7.36 -6.07 -5.32
CA ILE A 426 -8.35 -5.60 -4.34
C ILE A 426 -8.42 -6.57 -3.14
N PHE A 427 -8.53 -7.87 -3.39
CA PHE A 427 -8.88 -8.85 -2.35
C PHE A 427 -7.69 -9.65 -1.81
N PHE A 428 -6.52 -9.60 -2.46
CA PHE A 428 -5.34 -10.42 -2.11
C PHE A 428 -5.62 -11.92 -2.02
N THR A 429 -6.66 -12.40 -2.69
CA THR A 429 -7.03 -13.81 -2.71
C THR A 429 -6.59 -14.44 -4.03
N PRO A 430 -6.23 -15.76 -4.03
CA PRO A 430 -6.00 -16.49 -5.27
C PRO A 430 -7.20 -16.39 -6.21
N LYS A 431 -6.95 -16.39 -7.51
CA LYS A 431 -7.89 -16.13 -8.62
C LYS A 431 -9.25 -16.85 -8.57
N GLU A 432 -9.35 -17.94 -7.84
CA GLU A 432 -10.51 -18.84 -7.85
C GLU A 432 -11.45 -18.71 -6.65
N LYS A 433 -11.11 -17.91 -5.63
CA LYS A 433 -11.93 -17.82 -4.41
C LYS A 433 -12.93 -16.67 -4.48
N ARG A 434 -14.19 -16.97 -4.71
CA ARG A 434 -15.30 -16.14 -4.29
C ARG A 434 -15.54 -16.39 -2.81
N MET A 435 -15.43 -15.38 -1.98
CA MET A 435 -15.73 -15.49 -0.57
C MET A 435 -17.21 -15.14 -0.38
N VAL A 436 -17.97 -16.11 0.09
CA VAL A 436 -19.41 -15.98 0.35
C VAL A 436 -19.66 -16.33 1.80
N LEU A 437 -20.54 -15.57 2.46
CA LEU A 437 -20.98 -15.88 3.82
C LEU A 437 -22.03 -16.99 3.80
N CYS A 438 -21.97 -17.89 4.77
CA CYS A 438 -23.04 -18.83 5.08
C CYS A 438 -23.37 -18.77 6.58
N LYS A 439 -24.62 -19.11 6.92
CA LYS A 439 -25.10 -19.05 8.32
C LYS A 439 -24.26 -19.93 9.25
N ASN A 440 -24.01 -21.18 8.84
CA ASN A 440 -23.33 -22.18 9.63
C ASN A 440 -21.98 -22.50 9.01
N SER A 441 -20.95 -22.49 9.82
CA SER A 441 -19.61 -22.89 9.43
C SER A 441 -19.45 -24.41 9.17
N GLU A 442 -20.48 -25.20 9.44
CA GLU A 442 -20.46 -26.64 9.08
C GLU A 442 -20.31 -26.88 7.57
N THR A 443 -20.79 -25.93 6.78
CA THR A 443 -20.60 -25.92 5.30
C THR A 443 -19.34 -25.14 4.88
N ALA A 444 -18.71 -24.42 5.77
CA ALA A 444 -17.51 -23.59 5.50
C ALA A 444 -16.24 -24.40 5.19
N GLY A 445 -16.27 -25.71 5.29
CA GLY A 445 -15.19 -26.60 4.80
C GLY A 445 -15.01 -26.61 3.29
N GLN A 446 -15.88 -25.94 2.51
CA GLN A 446 -15.69 -25.70 1.10
C GLN A 446 -14.87 -24.41 0.93
N ALA A 447 -13.88 -24.46 0.06
CA ALA A 447 -12.81 -23.46 -0.11
C ALA A 447 -13.25 -21.99 -0.34
N ASN A 448 -14.56 -21.71 -0.43
CA ASN A 448 -15.14 -20.41 -0.83
C ASN A 448 -16.17 -19.86 0.16
N LEU A 449 -16.42 -20.53 1.30
CA LEU A 449 -17.47 -20.15 2.23
C LEU A 449 -16.89 -19.70 3.56
N ILE A 450 -17.36 -18.55 4.05
CA ILE A 450 -17.03 -18.01 5.37
C ILE A 450 -18.24 -18.23 6.28
N GLY A 451 -18.07 -18.94 7.38
CA GLY A 451 -19.11 -19.10 8.37
C GLY A 451 -19.36 -17.81 9.14
N TRP A 452 -20.61 -17.32 9.16
CA TRP A 452 -20.98 -16.14 9.97
C TRP A 452 -20.95 -16.45 11.46
N ALA A 453 -21.59 -17.54 11.86
CA ALA A 453 -21.53 -18.09 13.20
C ALA A 453 -20.36 -19.10 13.33
N ALA A 454 -19.79 -19.21 14.52
CA ALA A 454 -18.65 -20.09 14.76
C ALA A 454 -19.04 -21.56 14.73
N ARG A 455 -18.14 -22.42 14.21
CA ARG A 455 -18.32 -23.86 14.14
C ARG A 455 -18.13 -24.51 15.51
N ALA A 456 -19.01 -25.45 15.85
CA ALA A 456 -18.89 -26.24 17.07
C ALA A 456 -17.65 -27.15 17.02
N ARG A 457 -17.01 -27.35 18.15
CA ARG A 457 -15.83 -28.21 18.32
C ARG A 457 -16.21 -29.40 19.19
N GLU A 458 -16.01 -30.60 18.65
CA GLU A 458 -16.38 -31.83 19.34
C GLU A 458 -15.46 -32.16 20.53
N ASN A 459 -14.17 -31.77 20.47
CA ASN A 459 -13.21 -32.02 21.52
C ASN A 459 -12.26 -30.83 21.71
N GLY A 460 -12.32 -30.12 22.82
CA GLY A 460 -11.43 -29.02 23.13
C GLY A 460 -11.76 -28.27 24.41
N LYS A 461 -10.91 -27.30 24.80
CA LYS A 461 -11.12 -26.41 25.95
C LYS A 461 -12.24 -25.39 25.70
N SER A 462 -12.57 -25.14 24.46
CA SER A 462 -13.62 -24.18 24.00
C SER A 462 -14.69 -24.95 23.22
N ALA A 463 -15.94 -24.53 23.34
CA ALA A 463 -17.09 -25.13 22.65
C ALA A 463 -17.09 -24.90 21.14
N PHE A 464 -16.37 -23.88 20.68
CA PHE A 464 -16.32 -23.48 19.29
C PHE A 464 -14.88 -23.34 18.80
N TYR A 465 -14.73 -23.46 17.48
CA TYR A 465 -13.52 -23.00 16.81
C TYR A 465 -13.40 -21.47 16.94
N PRO A 466 -12.17 -20.93 17.02
CA PRO A 466 -11.96 -19.52 17.19
C PRO A 466 -12.59 -18.70 16.04
N SER A 467 -13.40 -17.72 16.37
CA SER A 467 -14.02 -16.77 15.44
C SER A 467 -13.82 -15.36 15.96
N THR A 468 -13.33 -14.46 15.12
CA THR A 468 -13.10 -13.06 15.50
C THR A 468 -14.40 -12.38 15.95
N ARG A 469 -15.50 -12.63 15.25
CA ARG A 469 -16.83 -12.09 15.58
C ARG A 469 -17.33 -12.57 16.94
N LEU A 470 -17.22 -13.88 17.19
CA LEU A 470 -17.57 -14.48 18.48
C LEU A 470 -16.78 -13.86 19.63
N GLN A 471 -15.47 -13.75 19.46
CA GLN A 471 -14.58 -13.19 20.48
C GLN A 471 -14.83 -11.71 20.77
N ARG A 472 -15.18 -10.91 19.75
CA ARG A 472 -15.56 -9.51 19.94
C ARG A 472 -16.82 -9.39 20.80
N LEU A 473 -17.82 -10.21 20.53
CA LEU A 473 -19.05 -10.26 21.34
C LEU A 473 -18.75 -10.64 22.78
N CYS A 474 -18.08 -11.76 23.00
CA CYS A 474 -17.72 -12.21 24.36
C CYS A 474 -16.93 -11.13 25.13
N PHE A 475 -15.96 -10.50 24.46
CA PHE A 475 -15.17 -9.45 25.10
C PHE A 475 -16.01 -8.21 25.44
N ALA A 476 -16.83 -7.76 24.51
CA ALA A 476 -17.58 -6.50 24.67
C ALA A 476 -18.74 -6.65 25.68
N THR A 477 -19.43 -7.77 25.66
CA THR A 477 -20.67 -7.97 26.42
C THR A 477 -20.49 -8.82 27.66
N GLY A 478 -19.46 -9.67 27.73
CA GLY A 478 -19.31 -10.70 28.75
C GLY A 478 -20.20 -11.94 28.52
N MET A 479 -20.83 -12.06 27.34
CA MET A 479 -21.59 -13.25 26.96
C MET A 479 -20.73 -14.50 27.02
N SER A 480 -21.38 -15.64 27.30
CA SER A 480 -20.77 -16.94 27.04
C SER A 480 -20.56 -17.15 25.53
N GLU A 481 -19.64 -18.05 25.15
CA GLU A 481 -19.44 -18.41 23.73
C GLU A 481 -20.74 -18.93 23.08
N ASN A 482 -21.56 -19.67 23.83
CA ASN A 482 -22.83 -20.17 23.35
C ASN A 482 -23.82 -19.04 23.06
N ASP A 483 -24.00 -18.10 23.99
CA ASP A 483 -24.93 -16.99 23.83
C ASP A 483 -24.49 -16.04 22.70
N ALA A 484 -23.18 -15.80 22.60
CA ALA A 484 -22.62 -14.98 21.54
C ALA A 484 -22.79 -15.64 20.16
N ASN A 485 -22.64 -16.97 20.06
CA ASN A 485 -22.85 -17.70 18.83
C ASN A 485 -24.33 -17.76 18.42
N GLU A 486 -25.24 -17.94 19.38
CA GLU A 486 -26.68 -17.84 19.14
C GLU A 486 -27.09 -16.42 18.70
N PHE A 487 -26.51 -15.37 19.29
CA PHE A 487 -26.71 -14.01 18.81
C PHE A 487 -26.31 -13.84 17.33
N LEU A 488 -25.15 -14.38 16.92
CA LEU A 488 -24.71 -14.33 15.52
C LEU A 488 -25.71 -15.05 14.59
N LYS A 489 -26.26 -16.20 15.01
CA LYS A 489 -27.27 -16.92 14.23
C LYS A 489 -28.57 -16.14 14.10
N LEU A 490 -29.04 -15.53 15.20
CA LEU A 490 -30.24 -14.69 15.22
C LEU A 490 -30.02 -13.42 14.36
N TYR A 491 -28.84 -12.82 14.42
CA TYR A 491 -28.49 -11.69 13.56
C TYR A 491 -28.58 -12.07 12.08
N TRP A 492 -28.08 -13.25 11.70
CA TRP A 492 -28.23 -13.75 10.34
C TRP A 492 -29.68 -13.86 9.91
N GLU A 493 -30.51 -14.48 10.73
CA GLU A 493 -31.92 -14.75 10.42
C GLU A 493 -32.77 -13.46 10.29
N ASN A 494 -32.45 -12.45 11.08
CA ASN A 494 -33.25 -11.23 11.14
C ASN A 494 -32.70 -10.11 10.24
N VAL A 495 -31.40 -10.04 10.03
CA VAL A 495 -30.76 -8.94 9.29
C VAL A 495 -30.34 -9.33 7.88
N PHE A 496 -29.77 -10.54 7.68
CA PHE A 496 -29.25 -10.92 6.37
C PHE A 496 -30.18 -11.79 5.56
N SER A 497 -30.76 -12.84 6.14
CA SER A 497 -31.59 -13.79 5.41
C SER A 497 -32.47 -14.60 6.33
N GLN A 498 -33.73 -14.78 5.94
CA GLN A 498 -34.67 -15.69 6.60
C GLN A 498 -34.46 -17.15 6.18
N GLU A 499 -33.65 -17.42 5.15
CA GLU A 499 -33.39 -18.78 4.66
C GLU A 499 -32.22 -19.43 5.44
N LYS A 500 -32.45 -20.63 5.98
CA LYS A 500 -31.48 -21.33 6.85
C LYS A 500 -30.15 -21.67 6.20
N ASN A 501 -30.10 -21.85 4.89
CA ASN A 501 -28.92 -22.29 4.13
C ASN A 501 -28.55 -21.33 2.98
N ALA A 502 -29.04 -20.09 3.00
CA ALA A 502 -28.71 -19.13 1.96
C ALA A 502 -27.22 -18.78 1.99
N GLU A 503 -26.63 -18.73 0.81
CA GLU A 503 -25.35 -18.08 0.58
C GLU A 503 -25.60 -16.58 0.44
N PHE A 504 -24.79 -15.77 1.09
CA PHE A 504 -24.99 -14.33 1.14
C PHE A 504 -23.67 -13.58 0.93
N ALA A 505 -23.73 -12.47 0.22
CA ALA A 505 -22.63 -11.51 0.15
C ALA A 505 -23.18 -10.13 0.52
N LEU A 506 -22.44 -9.40 1.36
CA LEU A 506 -22.79 -8.03 1.71
C LEU A 506 -22.85 -7.17 0.46
N ASN A 507 -23.89 -6.34 0.35
CA ASN A 507 -24.02 -5.47 -0.81
C ASN A 507 -23.24 -4.18 -0.58
N ILE A 508 -22.38 -3.80 -1.51
CA ILE A 508 -21.60 -2.56 -1.44
C ILE A 508 -22.50 -1.31 -1.38
N CYS A 509 -23.73 -1.38 -1.91
CA CYS A 509 -24.69 -0.29 -1.86
C CYS A 509 -25.20 0.02 -0.45
N ASP A 510 -25.07 -0.94 0.49
CA ASP A 510 -25.44 -0.78 1.89
C ASP A 510 -24.33 -0.09 2.70
N PHE A 511 -23.20 0.23 2.06
CA PHE A 511 -22.12 0.96 2.70
C PHE A 511 -22.16 2.44 2.37
N ARG A 512 -21.72 3.24 3.34
CA ARG A 512 -21.46 4.67 3.20
C ARG A 512 -20.01 4.99 3.48
N ILE A 513 -19.51 5.99 2.80
CA ILE A 513 -18.23 6.62 3.14
C ILE A 513 -18.52 7.82 4.00
N ARG A 514 -17.91 7.86 5.18
CA ARG A 514 -17.99 8.97 6.11
C ARG A 514 -16.63 9.61 6.29
N LEU A 515 -16.60 10.93 6.32
CA LEU A 515 -15.39 11.71 6.57
C LEU A 515 -15.17 11.81 8.08
N ASN A 516 -13.93 11.53 8.51
CA ASN A 516 -13.58 11.68 9.92
C ASN A 516 -13.41 13.16 10.35
N ALA A 517 -13.52 14.09 9.41
CA ALA A 517 -13.68 15.51 9.69
C ALA A 517 -15.09 15.87 10.23
N ASP A 518 -16.05 14.94 10.20
CA ASP A 518 -17.34 15.10 10.84
C ASP A 518 -17.14 15.26 12.36
N PRO A 519 -17.64 16.34 12.99
CA PRO A 519 -17.50 16.54 14.44
C PRO A 519 -18.08 15.42 15.30
N ALA A 520 -18.99 14.62 14.75
CA ALA A 520 -19.58 13.46 15.44
C ALA A 520 -18.71 12.20 15.38
N VAL A 521 -17.58 12.22 14.63
CA VAL A 521 -16.66 11.09 14.48
C VAL A 521 -15.42 11.29 15.34
N HIS A 522 -15.18 10.37 16.24
CA HIS A 522 -13.96 10.34 17.03
C HIS A 522 -12.94 9.39 16.41
N THR A 523 -11.74 9.85 16.20
CA THR A 523 -10.64 9.04 15.65
C THR A 523 -9.64 8.70 16.74
N TYR A 524 -9.21 7.45 16.79
CA TYR A 524 -8.33 6.93 17.82
C TYR A 524 -7.09 6.31 17.23
N ARG A 525 -5.98 6.34 17.98
CA ARG A 525 -4.73 5.63 17.67
C ARG A 525 -4.39 4.68 18.78
N CYS A 526 -4.07 3.45 18.42
CA CYS A 526 -3.59 2.45 19.38
C CYS A 526 -2.16 2.78 19.84
N LYS A 527 -1.94 2.86 21.16
CA LYS A 527 -0.61 3.13 21.74
C LYS A 527 0.40 2.02 21.46
N LYS A 528 -0.05 0.79 21.22
CA LYS A 528 0.81 -0.39 21.07
C LYS A 528 1.16 -0.67 19.60
N CYS A 529 0.18 -0.81 18.72
CA CYS A 529 0.41 -1.15 17.31
C CYS A 529 0.38 0.06 16.37
N GLY A 530 0.04 1.26 16.87
CA GLY A 530 -0.01 2.48 16.07
C GLY A 530 -1.21 2.58 15.12
N ARG A 531 -2.06 1.57 15.02
CA ARG A 531 -3.21 1.58 14.11
C ARG A 531 -4.20 2.67 14.49
N VAL A 532 -4.70 3.35 13.46
CA VAL A 532 -5.76 4.34 13.58
C VAL A 532 -7.11 3.69 13.29
N THR A 533 -8.15 4.08 14.03
CA THR A 533 -9.51 3.54 13.91
C THR A 533 -10.52 4.54 14.43
N VAL A 534 -11.74 4.49 13.92
CA VAL A 534 -12.90 5.19 14.48
C VAL A 534 -13.67 4.30 15.48
N HIS A 535 -13.41 3.00 15.47
CA HIS A 535 -14.11 2.06 16.32
C HIS A 535 -13.45 1.97 17.69
N ASN A 536 -14.23 2.25 18.73
CA ASN A 536 -13.82 2.16 20.12
C ASN A 536 -14.78 1.25 20.89
N VAL A 537 -14.26 0.12 21.36
CA VAL A 537 -15.01 -0.81 22.23
C VAL A 537 -14.22 -0.97 23.51
N LYS A 538 -14.73 -0.44 24.62
CA LYS A 538 -14.08 -0.48 25.94
C LYS A 538 -12.63 0.01 25.92
N ASN A 539 -12.34 1.06 25.13
CA ASN A 539 -11.03 1.66 24.97
C ASN A 539 -9.93 0.67 24.53
N ARG A 540 -10.29 -0.36 23.75
CA ARG A 540 -9.37 -1.39 23.25
C ARG A 540 -9.16 -1.26 21.74
N CYS A 541 -7.96 -1.60 21.30
CA CYS A 541 -7.61 -1.65 19.89
C CYS A 541 -8.56 -2.54 19.08
N ALA A 542 -8.99 -2.08 17.90
CA ALA A 542 -9.85 -2.83 16.99
C ALA A 542 -9.16 -4.10 16.43
N VAL A 543 -7.83 -4.20 16.50
CA VAL A 543 -7.09 -5.43 16.18
C VAL A 543 -7.25 -6.41 17.33
N MET A 544 -7.95 -7.52 17.10
CA MET A 544 -8.35 -8.47 18.15
C MET A 544 -7.23 -8.94 19.07
N ARG A 545 -6.05 -9.20 18.53
CA ARG A 545 -4.91 -9.69 19.30
C ARG A 545 -3.99 -8.58 19.84
N CYS A 546 -4.40 -7.32 19.65
CA CYS A 546 -3.69 -6.17 20.19
C CYS A 546 -4.37 -5.71 21.49
N ASN A 547 -3.72 -5.89 22.62
CA ASN A 547 -4.22 -5.41 23.91
C ASN A 547 -3.90 -3.92 24.15
N GLY A 548 -3.60 -3.14 23.09
CA GLY A 548 -3.27 -1.73 23.20
C GLY A 548 -4.47 -0.87 23.54
N LYS A 549 -4.29 0.12 24.39
CA LYS A 549 -5.28 1.16 24.67
C LYS A 549 -5.32 2.19 23.56
N LEU A 550 -6.48 2.74 23.31
CA LEU A 550 -6.71 3.78 22.34
C LEU A 550 -6.42 5.17 22.93
N THR A 551 -5.93 6.07 22.10
CA THR A 551 -5.78 7.50 22.39
C THR A 551 -6.44 8.26 21.27
N GLU A 552 -7.26 9.22 21.60
CA GLU A 552 -7.96 10.05 20.62
C GLU A 552 -6.99 10.96 19.87
N ILE A 553 -7.23 11.12 18.56
CA ILE A 553 -6.59 12.08 17.68
C ILE A 553 -7.63 13.15 17.36
N ALA A 554 -7.45 14.35 17.86
CA ALA A 554 -8.42 15.44 17.69
C ALA A 554 -8.58 15.85 16.21
N ASP A 555 -7.49 15.88 15.46
CA ASP A 555 -7.46 16.23 14.03
C ASP A 555 -6.53 15.26 13.29
N PRO A 556 -7.07 14.22 12.64
CA PRO A 556 -6.26 13.28 11.86
C PRO A 556 -5.53 13.94 10.69
N GLN A 557 -6.12 14.95 10.04
CA GLN A 557 -5.51 15.64 8.92
C GLN A 557 -4.26 16.40 9.35
N ALA A 558 -4.34 17.15 10.43
CA ALA A 558 -3.19 17.86 11.01
C ALA A 558 -2.15 16.86 11.55
N TYR A 559 -2.59 15.77 12.18
CA TYR A 559 -1.70 14.74 12.71
C TYR A 559 -0.83 14.07 11.62
N PHE A 560 -1.38 13.85 10.43
CA PHE A 560 -0.69 13.22 9.31
C PHE A 560 -0.18 14.23 8.26
N ALA A 561 -0.22 15.53 8.52
CA ALA A 561 0.19 16.55 7.54
C ALA A 561 1.63 16.34 7.01
N ASP A 562 2.55 15.87 7.86
CA ASP A 562 3.93 15.57 7.50
C ASP A 562 4.14 14.17 6.91
N ASN A 563 3.12 13.33 6.85
CA ASN A 563 3.21 12.02 6.25
C ASN A 563 3.46 12.14 4.73
N HIS A 564 4.41 11.36 4.21
CA HIS A 564 4.76 11.38 2.78
C HIS A 564 3.55 11.13 1.87
N TYR A 565 2.73 10.12 2.18
CA TYR A 565 1.55 9.80 1.38
C TYR A 565 0.48 10.90 1.47
N MET A 566 0.30 11.51 2.65
CA MET A 566 -0.62 12.63 2.78
C MET A 566 -0.21 13.82 1.91
N LYS A 567 1.09 14.14 1.84
CA LYS A 567 1.63 15.17 0.94
C LYS A 567 1.34 14.84 -0.53
N LEU A 568 1.52 13.58 -0.94
CA LEU A 568 1.20 13.12 -2.30
C LEU A 568 -0.30 13.24 -2.61
N TYR A 569 -1.18 12.84 -1.68
CA TYR A 569 -2.63 12.89 -1.90
C TYR A 569 -3.20 14.30 -1.84
N SER A 570 -2.54 15.22 -1.13
CA SER A 570 -2.97 16.61 -1.00
C SER A 570 -2.70 17.46 -2.25
N SER A 571 -1.92 16.98 -3.20
CA SER A 571 -1.72 17.64 -4.48
C SER A 571 -3.05 17.75 -5.26
N ASP A 572 -3.33 18.91 -5.81
CA ASP A 572 -4.52 19.12 -6.64
C ASP A 572 -4.31 18.68 -8.10
N LYS A 573 -3.09 18.30 -8.47
CA LYS A 573 -2.75 17.84 -9.82
C LYS A 573 -3.13 16.38 -9.99
N MET A 574 -3.96 16.09 -10.99
CA MET A 574 -4.40 14.73 -11.35
C MET A 574 -3.82 14.26 -12.69
N GLN A 575 -2.67 14.82 -13.07
CA GLN A 575 -2.01 14.49 -14.34
C GLN A 575 -1.62 13.01 -14.37
N PRO A 576 -2.02 12.23 -15.39
CA PRO A 576 -1.63 10.84 -15.53
C PRO A 576 -0.13 10.72 -15.82
N LEU A 577 0.49 9.66 -15.31
CA LEU A 577 1.84 9.27 -15.67
C LEU A 577 1.77 8.08 -16.63
N GLN A 578 2.00 8.33 -17.90
CA GLN A 578 2.04 7.30 -18.93
C GLN A 578 3.48 6.89 -19.20
N VAL A 579 3.80 5.64 -18.89
CA VAL A 579 5.14 5.08 -19.02
C VAL A 579 5.13 3.95 -20.05
N LYS A 580 6.00 4.01 -21.03
CA LYS A 580 6.16 2.93 -22.00
C LYS A 580 7.61 2.44 -22.03
N GLU A 581 7.77 1.16 -22.30
CA GLU A 581 9.09 0.59 -22.54
C GLU A 581 9.63 1.03 -23.90
N HIS A 582 10.93 1.22 -23.97
CA HIS A 582 11.63 1.40 -25.23
C HIS A 582 12.87 0.48 -25.27
N THR A 583 12.64 -0.75 -25.71
CA THR A 583 13.65 -1.81 -25.73
C THR A 583 13.75 -2.41 -27.13
N ALA A 584 14.86 -3.11 -27.42
CA ALA A 584 15.04 -3.80 -28.69
C ALA A 584 14.14 -5.04 -28.86
N GLN A 585 13.31 -5.39 -27.86
CA GLN A 585 12.30 -6.45 -27.98
C GLN A 585 11.06 -5.98 -28.75
N LEU A 586 10.82 -4.68 -28.79
CA LEU A 586 9.74 -4.10 -29.56
C LEU A 586 10.04 -4.11 -31.05
N SER A 587 9.01 -4.28 -31.88
CA SER A 587 9.14 -4.06 -33.32
C SER A 587 9.56 -2.63 -33.63
N ARG A 588 10.30 -2.43 -34.72
CA ARG A 588 10.78 -1.08 -35.14
C ARG A 588 9.63 -0.08 -35.26
N ASN A 589 8.49 -0.50 -35.80
CA ASN A 589 7.31 0.36 -35.90
C ASN A 589 6.82 0.82 -34.52
N ARG A 590 6.75 -0.07 -33.56
CA ARG A 590 6.34 0.29 -32.17
C ARG A 590 7.34 1.18 -31.47
N GLN A 591 8.65 0.93 -31.66
CA GLN A 591 9.69 1.82 -31.15
C GLN A 591 9.52 3.25 -31.67
N THR A 592 9.33 3.39 -33.00
CA THR A 592 9.12 4.70 -33.63
C THR A 592 7.83 5.37 -33.15
N GLN A 593 6.74 4.60 -33.00
CA GLN A 593 5.46 5.12 -32.48
C GLN A 593 5.61 5.64 -31.04
N TYR A 594 6.25 4.88 -30.14
CA TYR A 594 6.44 5.29 -28.76
C TYR A 594 7.38 6.51 -28.65
N GLN A 595 8.43 6.54 -29.46
CA GLN A 595 9.31 7.68 -29.54
C GLN A 595 8.59 8.93 -30.03
N GLN A 596 7.79 8.83 -31.09
CA GLN A 596 7.00 9.96 -31.60
C GLN A 596 5.97 10.42 -30.57
N ALA A 597 5.27 9.48 -29.93
CA ALA A 597 4.30 9.79 -28.88
C ALA A 597 4.95 10.49 -27.68
N PHE A 598 6.19 10.12 -27.35
CA PHE A 598 6.97 10.82 -26.32
C PHE A 598 7.34 12.24 -26.75
N VAL A 599 7.83 12.42 -27.99
CA VAL A 599 8.15 13.75 -28.53
C VAL A 599 6.90 14.65 -28.61
N ASP A 600 5.74 14.07 -28.97
CA ASP A 600 4.45 14.76 -29.03
C ASP A 600 3.83 15.04 -27.65
N GLY A 601 4.46 14.60 -26.54
CA GLY A 601 3.92 14.77 -25.19
C GLY A 601 2.71 13.90 -24.86
N LYS A 602 2.50 12.81 -25.60
CA LYS A 602 1.44 11.83 -25.32
C LYS A 602 1.87 10.81 -24.29
N ILE A 603 3.18 10.59 -24.15
CA ILE A 603 3.82 9.72 -23.16
C ILE A 603 4.73 10.60 -22.31
N ASN A 604 4.65 10.42 -20.99
CA ASN A 604 5.42 11.22 -20.03
C ASN A 604 6.80 10.62 -19.77
N ALA A 605 6.91 9.31 -19.76
CA ALA A 605 8.17 8.64 -19.47
C ALA A 605 8.43 7.47 -20.41
N LEU A 606 9.69 7.29 -20.79
CA LEU A 606 10.15 6.09 -21.45
C LEU A 606 11.13 5.36 -20.53
N SER A 607 10.84 4.08 -20.29
CA SER A 607 11.77 3.16 -19.64
C SER A 607 12.63 2.48 -20.70
N CYS A 608 13.90 2.84 -20.74
CA CYS A 608 14.82 2.53 -21.82
C CYS A 608 15.89 1.53 -21.37
N SER A 609 16.29 0.64 -22.29
CA SER A 609 17.52 -0.14 -22.16
C SER A 609 18.70 0.54 -22.89
N THR A 610 19.86 -0.08 -22.87
CA THR A 610 21.09 0.41 -23.51
C THR A 610 20.94 0.78 -24.98
N THR A 611 19.95 0.22 -25.69
CA THR A 611 19.70 0.52 -27.10
C THR A 611 19.24 1.95 -27.38
N PHE A 612 18.79 2.68 -26.37
CA PHE A 612 18.36 4.08 -26.48
C PHE A 612 19.52 5.08 -26.28
N GLU A 613 20.72 4.60 -26.03
CA GLU A 613 21.90 5.44 -25.79
C GLU A 613 22.36 6.20 -27.05
N MET A 614 22.10 5.65 -28.25
CA MET A 614 22.60 6.19 -29.51
C MET A 614 21.49 6.74 -30.43
N GLY A 615 21.68 7.94 -30.92
CA GLY A 615 21.02 8.45 -32.13
C GLY A 615 19.58 8.94 -32.03
N VAL A 616 18.92 8.86 -30.87
CA VAL A 616 17.53 9.29 -30.74
C VAL A 616 17.45 10.72 -30.22
N ASP A 617 16.86 11.62 -31.00
CA ASP A 617 16.54 12.97 -30.55
C ASP A 617 15.21 12.94 -29.79
N VAL A 618 15.26 13.19 -28.50
CA VAL A 618 14.08 13.26 -27.60
C VAL A 618 13.76 14.68 -27.18
N GLY A 619 14.37 15.64 -27.86
CA GLY A 619 14.23 17.04 -27.48
C GLY A 619 14.98 17.38 -26.18
N GLY A 620 14.74 18.59 -25.65
CA GLY A 620 15.39 19.03 -24.42
C GLY A 620 14.71 18.46 -23.17
N LEU A 621 15.25 17.42 -22.58
CA LEU A 621 14.80 16.90 -21.31
C LEU A 621 15.48 17.63 -20.16
N GLU A 622 14.76 17.85 -19.08
CA GLU A 622 15.33 18.43 -17.87
C GLU A 622 15.99 17.37 -16.98
N THR A 623 15.46 16.15 -16.99
CA THR A 623 15.89 15.12 -16.08
C THR A 623 15.92 13.72 -16.69
N VAL A 624 16.82 12.90 -16.18
CA VAL A 624 16.88 11.46 -16.43
C VAL A 624 17.06 10.71 -15.10
N CYS A 625 16.44 9.56 -15.01
CA CYS A 625 16.60 8.64 -13.90
C CYS A 625 17.40 7.41 -14.37
N MET A 626 18.39 6.99 -13.60
CA MET A 626 19.12 5.76 -13.85
C MET A 626 18.82 4.80 -12.70
N ARG A 627 18.14 3.70 -13.01
CA ARG A 627 17.79 2.68 -12.03
C ARG A 627 19.03 2.00 -11.46
N ASP A 628 20.01 1.77 -12.34
CA ASP A 628 21.28 1.15 -11.99
C ASP A 628 22.44 2.07 -12.38
N ILE A 629 23.60 1.88 -11.74
CA ILE A 629 24.82 2.56 -12.14
C ILE A 629 25.27 1.95 -13.46
N PRO A 630 25.40 2.73 -14.54
CA PRO A 630 25.81 2.20 -15.84
C PRO A 630 27.16 1.46 -15.78
N PRO A 631 27.33 0.41 -16.58
CA PRO A 631 28.52 -0.46 -16.50
C PRO A 631 29.83 0.24 -16.91
N SER A 632 29.73 1.35 -17.63
CA SER A 632 30.92 2.13 -18.01
C SER A 632 30.70 3.64 -17.85
N PRO A 633 31.78 4.42 -17.64
CA PRO A 633 31.70 5.87 -17.59
C PRO A 633 31.13 6.48 -18.88
N SER A 634 31.39 5.90 -20.04
CA SER A 634 30.84 6.39 -21.31
C SER A 634 29.33 6.24 -21.39
N ASN A 635 28.78 5.12 -20.93
CA ASN A 635 27.34 4.91 -20.83
C ASN A 635 26.71 5.93 -19.87
N TYR A 636 27.36 6.17 -18.73
CA TYR A 636 26.91 7.19 -17.78
C TYR A 636 26.81 8.57 -18.44
N VAL A 637 27.87 9.01 -19.11
CA VAL A 637 27.93 10.31 -19.79
C VAL A 637 26.86 10.41 -20.89
N GLN A 638 26.67 9.35 -21.67
CA GLN A 638 25.66 9.31 -22.75
C GLN A 638 24.24 9.40 -22.22
N ARG A 639 23.93 8.69 -21.12
CA ARG A 639 22.60 8.73 -20.47
C ARG A 639 22.38 10.07 -19.76
N ALA A 640 23.33 10.51 -18.94
CA ALA A 640 23.27 11.79 -18.24
C ALA A 640 23.22 12.98 -19.21
N GLY A 641 23.91 12.87 -20.35
CA GLY A 641 23.92 13.89 -21.41
C GLY A 641 22.59 14.07 -22.14
N ARG A 642 21.56 13.25 -21.86
CA ARG A 642 20.19 13.45 -22.37
C ARG A 642 19.45 14.55 -21.63
N ALA A 643 19.79 14.82 -20.38
CA ALA A 643 19.21 15.88 -19.58
C ALA A 643 19.95 17.22 -19.79
N GLY A 644 19.21 18.34 -19.70
CA GLY A 644 19.77 19.69 -19.71
C GLY A 644 20.36 20.11 -21.06
N ARG A 645 19.81 19.66 -22.18
CA ARG A 645 20.24 20.07 -23.53
C ARG A 645 19.56 21.34 -24.00
N SER A 646 18.36 21.62 -23.55
CA SER A 646 17.64 22.86 -23.88
C SER A 646 17.92 23.91 -22.83
N SER A 647 18.48 24.97 -23.23
CA SER A 647 18.58 26.22 -22.48
C SER A 647 18.31 27.37 -23.44
#